data_aef8a6be7b8dad18a1bcd08ecc909bdb
#
_entry.id   aef8a6be7b8dad18a1bcd08ecc909bdb
#
_cell.length_a   1.000
_cell.length_b   1.000
_cell.length_c   1.000
_cell.angle_alpha   90.00
_cell.angle_beta   90.00
_cell.angle_gamma   90.00
#
_symmetry.space_group_name_H-M   'P 1'
#
loop_
_entity.id
_entity.type
_entity.pdbx_description
1 polymer ?
#
loop_
_entity_poly.entity_id
_entity_poly.type
_entity_poly.pdbx_seq_one_letter_code
_entity_poly.pdbx_strand_id
1 'polypeptide(L)'
;MIKLRYILAFILIFCCVGAGAQRSTRRPRQKRPPVEVRLAATSTNPEEDSLVFLKMRAKMDKIRKEQKRPTVALVLSGGGAKGAAHVSVIKYIEEQQIPVDMVLGTSMGGLIGGLFALGYTGDELDTLVRGMDWSLALSDKISQDFVSYNKKMRQQRYLISLPFHYSKEDFAAKVEEGVLAAARKKGVHLSASQEEDLVNGAAATTTLNSLPAGYAYGFNVNNIIASKTVGYQDSTDFTTLPIPFFCVASDVVSCKAKNWTSGPFNTAMRSTMSIPVLFEPVRYKDMILIDGGTRNNYPTDLARSMGADIIIGVVLADADLSYEQINNIMDLVMQVTEMLGREAYVGNYRHTDVTLHPDMTGYSMMSFNTEAVDTILARGYRSALENADKFAEIKARTHSAGIKLQAPKAVDITRQAVRISDIRFNGVDDEDAVYLKRYVSIKVGDEVMAPQINEAVSALFALDALESVNYTLSKREDGYILNFNCTKGPVHRIGAAGRADTEELVAAMLNIGLNVNKLRGPRLDFEGRLGSRWYGQLRYTYVDPRLPAINVEGRMGFTNAKIRQSYYNYQTGFRTATLDAYLSGIKYDTFDFRTGIKYEHYGVESWLTDSGNAVPKDQMQLLSKHFTSLYGSFRHYTLDDLYFPSKGINVGVDLKIPFNTRTKMLSMDVRTVFNVNDWFSILPEFYTRTIISPEEENLFYANYVGGTFRGRYLDTQVPFVGFNQVTPAKSFVAVLNLDFRARLAKNFYSSLMAGYFMDNDGLPTSFRHLAPTYLGLCGELAYDSLIGPVRARLQWSDFRGWSAYVGVGFDF
;
A
#
# COMPACT_ATOMS: atom_id res chain seq x y z
N MET A 1 -9.80 -7.09 19.10
CA MET A 1 -11.27 -6.91 19.33
C MET A 1 -11.78 -5.52 18.86
N ILE A 2 -11.02 -4.44 18.96
CA ILE A 2 -11.47 -3.10 18.53
C ILE A 2 -11.62 -3.02 16.99
N LYS A 3 -10.69 -3.59 16.22
CA LYS A 3 -10.79 -3.65 14.74
C LYS A 3 -12.01 -4.44 14.24
N LEU A 4 -12.43 -5.47 14.96
CA LEU A 4 -13.60 -6.29 14.61
C LEU A 4 -14.93 -5.56 14.85
N ARG A 5 -15.02 -4.68 15.87
CA ARG A 5 -16.21 -3.87 16.14
C ARG A 5 -16.45 -2.79 15.10
N TYR A 6 -15.41 -2.20 14.55
CA TYR A 6 -15.54 -1.18 13.49
C TYR A 6 -15.91 -1.79 12.14
N ILE A 7 -15.41 -2.99 11.84
CA ILE A 7 -15.79 -3.78 10.66
C ILE A 7 -17.25 -4.21 10.74
N LEU A 8 -17.72 -4.64 11.93
CA LEU A 8 -19.13 -4.97 12.16
C LEU A 8 -20.07 -3.76 12.05
N ALA A 9 -19.65 -2.57 12.48
CA ALA A 9 -20.42 -1.35 12.29
C ALA A 9 -20.57 -0.97 10.81
N PHE A 10 -19.55 -1.21 9.99
CA PHE A 10 -19.58 -0.99 8.54
C PHE A 10 -20.57 -1.93 7.83
N ILE A 11 -20.65 -3.18 8.25
CA ILE A 11 -21.60 -4.18 7.73
C ILE A 11 -23.05 -3.82 8.10
N LEU A 12 -23.29 -3.33 9.33
CA LEU A 12 -24.62 -2.93 9.78
C LEU A 12 -25.21 -1.74 9.02
N ILE A 13 -24.37 -0.80 8.57
CA ILE A 13 -24.81 0.35 7.76
C ILE A 13 -25.22 -0.10 6.35
N PHE A 14 -24.56 -1.10 5.77
CA PHE A 14 -24.90 -1.64 4.44
C PHE A 14 -26.20 -2.47 4.46
N CYS A 15 -26.50 -3.16 5.56
CA CYS A 15 -27.74 -3.94 5.73
C CYS A 15 -28.99 -3.08 5.94
N CYS A 16 -28.86 -1.84 6.41
CA CYS A 16 -30.02 -0.98 6.69
C CYS A 16 -30.60 -0.25 5.47
N VAL A 17 -29.88 -0.22 4.33
CA VAL A 17 -30.34 0.44 3.11
C VAL A 17 -31.20 -0.46 2.21
N GLY A 18 -31.22 -1.79 2.49
CA GLY A 18 -31.90 -2.80 1.64
C GLY A 18 -33.25 -3.33 2.14
N ALA A 19 -33.72 -2.96 3.33
CA ALA A 19 -34.90 -3.56 3.92
C ALA A 19 -36.22 -2.81 3.63
N GLY A 20 -36.54 -2.65 2.34
CA GLY A 20 -37.89 -2.33 1.85
C GLY A 20 -38.54 -3.57 1.23
N ALA A 21 -38.68 -4.67 1.98
CA ALA A 21 -39.33 -5.87 1.47
C ALA A 21 -40.85 -5.67 1.39
N GLN A 22 -41.35 -5.36 0.22
CA GLN A 22 -42.78 -5.48 -0.08
C GLN A 22 -43.16 -6.97 -0.20
N ARG A 23 -44.19 -7.38 0.57
CA ARG A 23 -44.82 -8.68 0.48
C ARG A 23 -45.32 -8.93 -0.95
N SER A 24 -44.87 -9.99 -1.59
CA SER A 24 -45.28 -10.40 -2.91
C SER A 24 -46.66 -11.03 -2.85
N THR A 25 -47.68 -10.29 -3.30
CA THR A 25 -48.94 -10.87 -3.82
C THR A 25 -48.69 -11.31 -5.25
N ARG A 26 -49.01 -12.57 -5.59
CA ARG A 26 -48.90 -13.11 -6.96
C ARG A 26 -49.62 -12.21 -7.94
N ARG A 27 -48.91 -11.44 -8.76
CA ARG A 27 -49.45 -10.71 -9.91
C ARG A 27 -49.41 -11.59 -11.17
N PRO A 28 -50.37 -11.44 -12.09
CA PRO A 28 -50.38 -12.19 -13.33
C PRO A 28 -49.16 -11.86 -14.21
N ARG A 29 -48.71 -12.84 -15.01
CA ARG A 29 -47.59 -12.69 -15.95
C ARG A 29 -47.83 -11.50 -16.90
N GLN A 30 -47.28 -10.35 -16.56
CA GLN A 30 -47.18 -9.22 -17.52
C GLN A 30 -46.19 -9.58 -18.61
N LYS A 31 -46.53 -9.29 -19.87
CA LYS A 31 -45.57 -9.35 -20.99
C LYS A 31 -44.37 -8.47 -20.65
N ARG A 32 -43.16 -9.04 -20.73
CA ARG A 32 -41.94 -8.28 -20.44
C ARG A 32 -41.81 -7.10 -21.39
N PRO A 33 -41.37 -5.91 -20.90
CA PRO A 33 -41.19 -4.74 -21.75
C PRO A 33 -40.07 -5.01 -22.79
N PRO A 34 -40.10 -4.34 -23.94
CA PRO A 34 -39.05 -4.40 -24.97
C PRO A 34 -37.68 -4.14 -24.39
N VAL A 35 -36.61 -4.68 -25.00
CA VAL A 35 -35.21 -4.55 -24.57
C VAL A 35 -34.80 -3.10 -24.32
N GLU A 36 -35.27 -2.16 -25.16
CA GLU A 36 -35.03 -0.71 -25.05
C GLU A 36 -35.57 -0.09 -23.75
N VAL A 37 -36.73 -0.54 -23.26
CA VAL A 37 -37.31 -0.06 -22.00
C VAL A 37 -36.51 -0.58 -20.77
N ARG A 38 -35.89 -1.74 -20.89
CA ARG A 38 -34.98 -2.27 -19.84
C ARG A 38 -33.71 -1.50 -19.75
N LEU A 39 -33.07 -1.16 -20.87
CA LEU A 39 -31.83 -0.39 -20.93
C LEU A 39 -31.99 0.97 -20.27
N ALA A 40 -33.11 1.68 -20.54
CA ALA A 40 -33.39 2.96 -19.89
C ALA A 40 -33.44 2.88 -18.35
N ALA A 41 -33.85 1.74 -17.79
CA ALA A 41 -33.90 1.54 -16.34
C ALA A 41 -32.58 1.07 -15.74
N THR A 42 -31.71 0.44 -16.51
CA THR A 42 -30.49 -0.26 -15.98
C THR A 42 -29.15 0.36 -16.35
N SER A 43 -29.12 1.20 -17.42
CA SER A 43 -27.90 1.86 -17.89
C SER A 43 -27.74 3.28 -17.32
N THR A 44 -26.50 3.72 -17.11
CA THR A 44 -26.16 5.11 -16.77
C THR A 44 -26.39 6.07 -17.93
N ASN A 45 -26.23 5.61 -19.16
CA ASN A 45 -26.45 6.42 -20.37
C ASN A 45 -27.17 5.62 -21.46
N PRO A 46 -28.50 5.45 -21.32
CA PRO A 46 -29.30 4.61 -22.24
C PRO A 46 -29.37 5.15 -23.67
N GLU A 47 -29.25 6.47 -23.89
CA GLU A 47 -29.26 7.07 -25.22
C GLU A 47 -27.99 6.75 -25.99
N GLU A 48 -26.80 6.91 -25.36
CA GLU A 48 -25.53 6.54 -25.95
C GLU A 48 -25.50 5.04 -26.27
N ASP A 49 -25.93 4.19 -25.34
CA ASP A 49 -26.00 2.75 -25.52
C ASP A 49 -26.87 2.39 -26.71
N SER A 50 -28.05 3.01 -26.83
CA SER A 50 -28.97 2.76 -27.95
C SER A 50 -28.37 3.13 -29.31
N LEU A 51 -27.66 4.25 -29.41
CA LEU A 51 -26.96 4.66 -30.62
C LEU A 51 -25.87 3.69 -31.01
N VAL A 52 -25.08 3.25 -30.03
CA VAL A 52 -23.99 2.27 -30.24
C VAL A 52 -24.56 0.92 -30.67
N PHE A 53 -25.68 0.47 -30.06
CA PHE A 53 -26.33 -0.78 -30.45
C PHE A 53 -26.84 -0.73 -31.90
N LEU A 54 -27.45 0.39 -32.34
CA LEU A 54 -27.84 0.58 -33.74
C LEU A 54 -26.62 0.54 -34.67
N LYS A 55 -25.52 1.21 -34.29
CA LYS A 55 -24.25 1.18 -35.05
C LYS A 55 -23.69 -0.24 -35.17
N MET A 56 -23.70 -0.99 -34.05
CA MET A 56 -23.20 -2.38 -34.04
C MET A 56 -24.12 -3.30 -34.85
N ARG A 57 -25.44 -3.18 -34.74
CA ARG A 57 -26.37 -3.94 -35.61
C ARG A 57 -26.06 -3.71 -37.09
N ALA A 58 -25.90 -2.44 -37.51
CA ALA A 58 -25.55 -2.12 -38.90
C ALA A 58 -24.20 -2.77 -39.31
N LYS A 59 -23.20 -2.80 -38.40
CA LYS A 59 -21.92 -3.46 -38.63
C LYS A 59 -22.11 -4.99 -38.78
N MET A 60 -22.90 -5.61 -37.92
CA MET A 60 -23.22 -7.04 -38.00
C MET A 60 -23.99 -7.38 -39.27
N ASP A 61 -24.98 -6.52 -39.68
CA ASP A 61 -25.71 -6.67 -40.94
C ASP A 61 -24.79 -6.60 -42.16
N LYS A 62 -23.79 -5.71 -42.12
CA LYS A 62 -22.77 -5.63 -43.17
C LYS A 62 -21.96 -6.91 -43.28
N ILE A 63 -21.47 -7.46 -42.15
CA ILE A 63 -20.73 -8.74 -42.13
C ILE A 63 -21.61 -9.87 -42.74
N ARG A 64 -22.89 -9.97 -42.30
CA ARG A 64 -23.81 -10.99 -42.84
C ARG A 64 -23.96 -10.91 -44.35
N LYS A 65 -24.13 -9.68 -44.87
CA LYS A 65 -24.30 -9.48 -46.32
C LYS A 65 -23.02 -9.73 -47.11
N GLU A 66 -21.89 -9.22 -46.66
CA GLU A 66 -20.62 -9.28 -47.39
C GLU A 66 -19.95 -10.64 -47.28
N GLN A 67 -19.95 -11.24 -46.06
CA GLN A 67 -19.27 -12.51 -45.78
C GLN A 67 -20.19 -13.74 -45.85
N LYS A 68 -21.52 -13.49 -46.05
CA LYS A 68 -22.55 -14.53 -46.13
C LYS A 68 -22.53 -15.57 -45.03
N ARG A 69 -22.24 -15.12 -43.78
CA ARG A 69 -22.16 -15.94 -42.58
C ARG A 69 -22.84 -15.31 -41.40
N PRO A 70 -23.25 -16.07 -40.38
CA PRO A 70 -23.67 -15.52 -39.11
C PRO A 70 -22.53 -14.79 -38.40
N THR A 71 -22.88 -13.81 -37.57
CA THR A 71 -21.95 -13.07 -36.73
C THR A 71 -21.78 -13.77 -35.39
N VAL A 72 -20.55 -13.73 -34.84
CA VAL A 72 -20.20 -14.42 -33.61
C VAL A 72 -19.76 -13.41 -32.53
N ALA A 73 -20.36 -13.47 -31.36
CA ALA A 73 -19.94 -12.75 -30.18
C ALA A 73 -19.32 -13.72 -29.17
N LEU A 74 -18.20 -13.29 -28.57
CA LEU A 74 -17.58 -13.95 -27.42
C LEU A 74 -17.94 -13.18 -26.15
N VAL A 75 -18.57 -13.83 -25.17
CA VAL A 75 -18.97 -13.21 -23.90
C VAL A 75 -18.30 -13.89 -22.73
N LEU A 76 -17.54 -13.12 -21.95
CA LEU A 76 -16.69 -13.61 -20.88
C LEU A 76 -17.18 -13.06 -19.54
N SER A 77 -17.59 -13.95 -18.62
CA SER A 77 -18.07 -13.55 -17.31
C SER A 77 -16.95 -13.08 -16.38
N GLY A 78 -17.28 -12.37 -15.32
CA GLY A 78 -16.36 -12.14 -14.22
C GLY A 78 -16.11 -13.42 -13.41
N GLY A 79 -15.03 -13.43 -12.64
CA GLY A 79 -14.67 -14.60 -11.81
C GLY A 79 -13.31 -14.49 -11.09
N GLY A 80 -12.65 -13.34 -11.07
CA GLY A 80 -11.33 -13.18 -10.45
C GLY A 80 -10.30 -14.14 -11.06
N ALA A 81 -9.54 -14.86 -10.21
CA ALA A 81 -8.52 -15.83 -10.67
C ALA A 81 -9.06 -16.88 -11.64
N LYS A 82 -10.32 -17.30 -11.46
CA LYS A 82 -10.98 -18.28 -12.35
C LYS A 82 -11.03 -17.78 -13.81
N GLY A 83 -10.95 -16.45 -14.01
CA GLY A 83 -10.91 -15.81 -15.32
C GLY A 83 -9.74 -16.21 -16.21
N ALA A 84 -8.67 -16.81 -15.66
CA ALA A 84 -7.60 -17.43 -16.46
C ALA A 84 -8.15 -18.47 -17.43
N ALA A 85 -9.25 -19.15 -17.14
CA ALA A 85 -9.90 -20.12 -18.04
C ALA A 85 -10.34 -19.48 -19.38
N HIS A 86 -10.64 -18.19 -19.42
CA HIS A 86 -11.00 -17.49 -20.66
C HIS A 86 -9.90 -17.53 -21.68
N VAL A 87 -8.63 -17.48 -21.23
CA VAL A 87 -7.45 -17.51 -22.10
C VAL A 87 -7.41 -18.79 -22.91
N SER A 88 -7.61 -19.94 -22.26
CA SER A 88 -7.59 -21.25 -22.92
C SER A 88 -8.79 -21.46 -23.85
N VAL A 89 -9.94 -20.87 -23.53
CA VAL A 89 -11.10 -20.88 -24.43
C VAL A 89 -10.81 -20.02 -25.67
N ILE A 90 -10.20 -18.85 -25.52
CA ILE A 90 -9.78 -18.01 -26.65
C ILE A 90 -8.80 -18.77 -27.54
N LYS A 91 -7.79 -19.43 -26.94
CA LYS A 91 -6.83 -20.26 -27.66
C LYS A 91 -7.53 -21.35 -28.47
N TYR A 92 -8.50 -22.06 -27.89
CA TYR A 92 -9.27 -23.08 -28.60
C TYR A 92 -10.11 -22.48 -29.76
N ILE A 93 -10.72 -21.29 -29.56
CA ILE A 93 -11.45 -20.58 -30.64
C ILE A 93 -10.52 -20.25 -31.81
N GLU A 94 -9.29 -19.77 -31.52
CA GLU A 94 -8.28 -19.48 -32.55
C GLU A 94 -7.82 -20.76 -33.28
N GLU A 95 -7.55 -21.84 -32.55
CA GLU A 95 -7.19 -23.14 -33.12
C GLU A 95 -8.28 -23.70 -34.06
N GLN A 96 -9.56 -23.48 -33.70
CA GLN A 96 -10.69 -23.85 -34.54
C GLN A 96 -10.95 -22.87 -35.68
N GLN A 97 -10.23 -21.75 -35.72
CA GLN A 97 -10.39 -20.68 -36.73
C GLN A 97 -11.80 -20.06 -36.73
N ILE A 98 -12.47 -20.00 -35.61
CA ILE A 98 -13.82 -19.42 -35.53
C ILE A 98 -13.68 -17.88 -35.50
N PRO A 99 -14.41 -17.17 -36.40
CA PRO A 99 -14.38 -15.70 -36.39
C PRO A 99 -15.07 -15.14 -35.17
N VAL A 100 -14.47 -14.12 -34.54
CA VAL A 100 -15.09 -13.35 -33.45
C VAL A 100 -15.33 -11.94 -33.94
N ASP A 101 -16.58 -11.51 -34.03
CA ASP A 101 -16.98 -10.21 -34.56
C ASP A 101 -17.17 -9.15 -33.47
N MET A 102 -17.35 -9.55 -32.23
CA MET A 102 -17.35 -8.70 -31.05
C MET A 102 -17.03 -9.48 -29.78
N VAL A 103 -16.45 -8.79 -28.80
CA VAL A 103 -16.14 -9.34 -27.47
C VAL A 103 -16.83 -8.50 -26.41
N LEU A 104 -17.48 -9.16 -25.45
CA LEU A 104 -18.05 -8.53 -24.27
C LEU A 104 -17.51 -9.19 -23.02
N GLY A 105 -17.28 -8.42 -21.96
CA GLY A 105 -16.77 -9.01 -20.74
C GLY A 105 -17.09 -8.19 -19.49
N THR A 106 -16.97 -8.86 -18.34
CA THR A 106 -17.09 -8.22 -17.03
C THR A 106 -15.91 -8.68 -16.16
N SER A 107 -15.36 -7.78 -15.34
CA SER A 107 -14.26 -8.08 -14.42
C SER A 107 -13.06 -8.70 -15.16
N MET A 108 -12.56 -9.87 -14.72
CA MET A 108 -11.46 -10.57 -15.42
C MET A 108 -11.83 -10.90 -16.88
N GLY A 109 -13.12 -11.20 -17.18
CA GLY A 109 -13.55 -11.39 -18.56
C GLY A 109 -13.44 -10.10 -19.39
N GLY A 110 -13.62 -8.93 -18.77
CA GLY A 110 -13.34 -7.63 -19.39
C GLY A 110 -11.86 -7.40 -19.65
N LEU A 111 -10.97 -7.81 -18.72
CA LEU A 111 -9.52 -7.69 -18.91
C LEU A 111 -9.01 -8.58 -20.04
N ILE A 112 -9.28 -9.87 -19.96
CA ILE A 112 -8.81 -10.85 -20.96
C ILE A 112 -9.45 -10.57 -22.31
N GLY A 113 -10.78 -10.35 -22.34
CA GLY A 113 -11.51 -10.00 -23.56
C GLY A 113 -11.07 -8.68 -24.18
N GLY A 114 -10.72 -7.69 -23.35
CA GLY A 114 -10.20 -6.40 -23.81
C GLY A 114 -8.82 -6.54 -24.49
N LEU A 115 -7.89 -7.28 -23.89
CA LEU A 115 -6.59 -7.54 -24.50
C LEU A 115 -6.73 -8.33 -25.81
N PHE A 116 -7.60 -9.36 -25.83
CA PHE A 116 -7.91 -10.10 -27.04
C PHE A 116 -8.49 -9.20 -28.13
N ALA A 117 -9.39 -8.30 -27.77
CA ALA A 117 -9.97 -7.32 -28.70
C ALA A 117 -8.95 -6.34 -29.27
N LEU A 118 -7.87 -6.06 -28.56
CA LEU A 118 -6.73 -5.25 -29.03
C LEU A 118 -5.72 -6.05 -29.89
N GLY A 119 -5.98 -7.34 -30.15
CA GLY A 119 -5.20 -8.19 -31.04
C GLY A 119 -4.16 -9.09 -30.37
N TYR A 120 -4.20 -9.24 -29.03
CA TYR A 120 -3.39 -10.27 -28.35
C TYR A 120 -3.95 -11.65 -28.66
N THR A 121 -3.06 -12.60 -28.97
CA THR A 121 -3.45 -13.99 -29.21
C THR A 121 -3.65 -14.77 -27.91
N GLY A 122 -4.32 -15.91 -27.97
CA GLY A 122 -4.46 -16.82 -26.84
C GLY A 122 -3.10 -17.26 -26.26
N ASP A 123 -2.09 -17.48 -27.10
CA ASP A 123 -0.73 -17.84 -26.65
C ASP A 123 -0.03 -16.66 -25.94
N GLU A 124 -0.21 -15.43 -26.41
CA GLU A 124 0.33 -14.23 -25.73
C GLU A 124 -0.35 -13.97 -24.40
N LEU A 125 -1.66 -14.21 -24.31
CA LEU A 125 -2.43 -14.12 -23.06
C LEU A 125 -2.05 -15.23 -22.08
N ASP A 126 -1.83 -16.46 -22.54
CA ASP A 126 -1.36 -17.59 -21.71
C ASP A 126 0.02 -17.26 -21.10
N THR A 127 0.95 -16.78 -21.92
CA THR A 127 2.27 -16.33 -21.46
C THR A 127 2.17 -15.21 -20.42
N LEU A 128 1.29 -14.23 -20.63
CA LEU A 128 1.07 -13.12 -19.71
C LEU A 128 0.54 -13.61 -18.36
N VAL A 129 -0.52 -14.43 -18.38
CA VAL A 129 -1.20 -14.88 -17.16
C VAL A 129 -0.31 -15.81 -16.33
N ARG A 130 0.47 -16.71 -16.96
CA ARG A 130 1.44 -17.59 -16.27
C ARG A 130 2.65 -16.84 -15.73
N GLY A 131 3.13 -15.82 -16.46
CA GLY A 131 4.31 -15.04 -16.09
C GLY A 131 4.03 -13.94 -15.07
N MET A 132 2.78 -13.73 -14.66
CA MET A 132 2.39 -12.61 -13.78
C MET A 132 2.62 -12.96 -12.31
N ASP A 133 3.33 -12.10 -11.58
CA ASP A 133 3.29 -12.11 -10.12
C ASP A 133 1.96 -11.52 -9.64
N TRP A 134 0.98 -12.37 -9.43
CA TRP A 134 -0.36 -11.98 -9.01
C TRP A 134 -0.39 -11.33 -7.62
N SER A 135 0.50 -11.72 -6.71
CA SER A 135 0.59 -11.10 -5.38
C SER A 135 1.03 -9.64 -5.48
N LEU A 136 1.96 -9.36 -6.35
CA LEU A 136 2.40 -8.00 -6.65
C LEU A 136 1.33 -7.23 -7.44
N ALA A 137 0.79 -7.82 -8.50
CA ALA A 137 -0.19 -7.20 -9.40
C ALA A 137 -1.45 -6.71 -8.66
N LEU A 138 -1.95 -7.49 -7.70
CA LEU A 138 -3.14 -7.18 -6.91
C LEU A 138 -2.85 -6.33 -5.65
N SER A 139 -1.63 -5.83 -5.50
CA SER A 139 -1.21 -4.98 -4.38
C SER A 139 -0.68 -3.64 -4.89
N ASP A 140 -0.56 -2.67 -3.98
CA ASP A 140 0.12 -1.39 -4.24
C ASP A 140 1.57 -1.41 -3.75
N LYS A 141 2.18 -2.60 -3.64
CA LYS A 141 3.57 -2.73 -3.20
C LYS A 141 4.51 -2.18 -4.27
N ILE A 142 5.44 -1.36 -3.83
CA ILE A 142 6.56 -0.86 -4.62
C ILE A 142 7.87 -1.32 -4.01
N SER A 143 8.95 -1.32 -4.80
CA SER A 143 10.28 -1.58 -4.26
C SER A 143 10.60 -0.60 -3.15
N GLN A 144 11.16 -1.11 -2.05
CA GLN A 144 11.55 -0.32 -0.90
C GLN A 144 12.69 0.67 -1.23
N ASP A 145 13.35 0.51 -2.36
CA ASP A 145 14.39 1.42 -2.83
C ASP A 145 13.84 2.82 -3.15
N PHE A 146 12.59 2.91 -3.59
CA PHE A 146 11.90 4.19 -3.84
C PHE A 146 11.37 4.86 -2.58
N VAL A 147 11.15 4.09 -1.50
CA VAL A 147 10.56 4.61 -0.26
C VAL A 147 11.61 5.33 0.56
N SER A 148 11.38 6.61 0.88
CA SER A 148 12.31 7.39 1.68
C SER A 148 12.51 6.79 3.08
N TYR A 149 13.70 6.98 3.67
CA TYR A 149 14.01 6.55 5.03
C TYR A 149 12.93 6.98 6.04
N ASN A 150 12.53 8.25 6.01
CA ASN A 150 11.52 8.77 6.91
C ASN A 150 10.14 8.10 6.76
N LYS A 151 9.77 7.73 5.53
CA LYS A 151 8.51 6.99 5.26
C LYS A 151 8.59 5.56 5.77
N LYS A 152 9.70 4.85 5.52
CA LYS A 152 9.94 3.50 6.05
C LYS A 152 9.85 3.48 7.58
N MET A 153 10.58 4.39 8.24
CA MET A 153 10.56 4.48 9.70
C MET A 153 9.16 4.76 10.24
N ARG A 154 8.37 5.60 9.57
CA ARG A 154 6.99 5.86 9.98
C ARG A 154 6.07 4.66 9.81
N GLN A 155 6.12 3.97 8.68
CA GLN A 155 5.27 2.81 8.39
C GLN A 155 5.48 1.68 9.41
N GLN A 156 6.71 1.54 9.91
CA GLN A 156 7.12 0.47 10.82
C GLN A 156 7.16 0.92 12.30
N ARG A 157 6.74 2.14 12.61
CA ARG A 157 6.74 2.73 13.96
C ARG A 157 5.34 2.86 14.56
N TYR A 158 4.30 2.95 13.73
CA TYR A 158 2.94 3.17 14.19
C TYR A 158 2.05 1.94 13.99
N LEU A 159 1.28 1.59 15.02
CA LEU A 159 0.24 0.57 14.94
C LEU A 159 -0.91 1.01 14.02
N ILE A 160 -1.25 2.28 14.11
CA ILE A 160 -2.29 2.92 13.32
C ILE A 160 -1.70 4.21 12.76
N SER A 161 -1.84 4.41 11.46
CA SER A 161 -1.49 5.67 10.80
C SER A 161 -2.60 5.98 9.79
N LEU A 162 -3.47 6.93 10.14
CA LEU A 162 -4.64 7.28 9.35
C LEU A 162 -4.48 8.68 8.77
N PRO A 163 -4.77 8.87 7.48
CA PRO A 163 -4.94 10.19 6.92
C PRO A 163 -6.22 10.82 7.44
N PHE A 164 -6.28 12.16 7.51
CA PHE A 164 -7.50 12.88 7.79
C PHE A 164 -7.58 14.18 7.00
N HIS A 165 -8.79 14.60 6.69
CA HIS A 165 -9.07 15.89 6.11
C HIS A 165 -9.45 16.86 7.23
N TYR A 166 -8.76 17.99 7.30
CA TYR A 166 -9.10 19.09 8.16
C TYR A 166 -9.32 20.33 7.30
N SER A 167 -10.54 20.79 7.25
CA SER A 167 -10.90 22.12 6.75
C SER A 167 -11.37 22.95 7.93
N LYS A 168 -10.75 24.11 8.13
CA LYS A 168 -11.10 25.02 9.22
C LYS A 168 -12.56 25.50 9.10
N GLU A 169 -13.06 25.58 7.88
CA GLU A 169 -14.43 26.01 7.55
C GLU A 169 -15.43 24.84 7.69
N ASP A 170 -15.04 23.63 7.30
CA ASP A 170 -15.91 22.45 7.39
C ASP A 170 -16.08 21.93 8.82
N PHE A 171 -15.07 22.04 9.67
CA PHE A 171 -15.15 21.53 11.04
C PHE A 171 -16.06 22.41 11.90
N ALA A 172 -15.91 23.74 11.84
CA ALA A 172 -16.77 24.66 12.55
C ALA A 172 -18.22 24.63 12.01
N ALA A 173 -18.40 24.68 10.69
CA ALA A 173 -19.73 24.69 10.06
C ALA A 173 -20.48 23.38 10.22
N LYS A 174 -19.82 22.20 10.06
CA LYS A 174 -20.51 20.90 10.18
C LYS A 174 -20.81 20.51 11.62
N VAL A 175 -19.99 20.89 12.58
CA VAL A 175 -20.27 20.68 14.01
C VAL A 175 -21.38 21.61 14.47
N GLU A 176 -21.37 22.87 14.06
CA GLU A 176 -22.41 23.86 14.43
C GLU A 176 -23.73 23.61 13.69
N GLU A 177 -23.71 23.36 12.38
CA GLU A 177 -24.91 23.19 11.56
C GLU A 177 -25.54 21.78 11.69
N GLY A 178 -24.74 20.72 11.68
CA GLY A 178 -25.27 19.35 11.65
C GLY A 178 -25.81 18.85 12.98
N VAL A 179 -25.07 19.07 14.05
CA VAL A 179 -25.37 18.51 15.37
C VAL A 179 -26.21 19.46 16.23
N LEU A 180 -25.83 20.72 16.32
CA LEU A 180 -26.56 21.73 17.09
C LEU A 180 -27.85 22.15 16.41
N ALA A 181 -27.89 22.26 15.06
CA ALA A 181 -29.12 22.57 14.34
C ALA A 181 -30.13 21.41 14.43
N ALA A 182 -29.69 20.16 14.42
CA ALA A 182 -30.59 19.00 14.60
C ALA A 182 -31.15 18.92 16.01
N ALA A 183 -30.37 19.26 17.03
CA ALA A 183 -30.83 19.32 18.43
C ALA A 183 -31.78 20.51 18.67
N ARG A 184 -31.44 21.70 18.18
CA ARG A 184 -32.30 22.90 18.24
C ARG A 184 -33.61 22.71 17.46
N LYS A 185 -33.58 22.06 16.30
CA LYS A 185 -34.78 21.77 15.50
C LYS A 185 -35.74 20.81 16.18
N LYS A 186 -35.25 20.01 17.15
CA LYS A 186 -36.06 19.12 18.00
C LYS A 186 -36.50 19.77 19.31
N GLY A 187 -36.20 21.05 19.54
CA GLY A 187 -36.57 21.76 20.78
C GLY A 187 -35.84 21.22 22.03
N VAL A 188 -34.68 20.56 21.85
CA VAL A 188 -33.90 20.03 22.95
C VAL A 188 -32.87 21.09 23.39
N HIS A 189 -33.01 21.58 24.62
CA HIS A 189 -31.96 22.35 25.28
C HIS A 189 -30.89 21.38 25.81
N LEU A 190 -29.73 21.39 25.20
CA LEU A 190 -28.57 20.60 25.61
C LEU A 190 -27.80 21.33 26.70
N SER A 191 -27.29 20.62 27.71
CA SER A 191 -26.28 21.13 28.63
C SER A 191 -24.90 21.17 27.97
N ALA A 192 -23.97 21.98 28.48
CA ALA A 192 -22.61 22.10 27.93
C ALA A 192 -21.89 20.76 27.82
N SER A 193 -22.11 19.84 28.79
CA SER A 193 -21.54 18.47 28.74
C SER A 193 -22.15 17.59 27.63
N GLN A 194 -23.44 17.77 27.35
CA GLN A 194 -24.12 17.04 26.26
C GLN A 194 -23.73 17.57 24.87
N GLU A 195 -23.44 18.86 24.75
CA GLU A 195 -22.88 19.45 23.53
C GLU A 195 -21.46 18.90 23.28
N GLU A 196 -20.64 18.74 24.34
CA GLU A 196 -19.30 18.17 24.25
C GLU A 196 -19.29 16.68 23.86
N ASP A 197 -20.20 15.86 24.40
CA ASP A 197 -20.37 14.46 24.03
C ASP A 197 -20.86 14.27 22.58
N LEU A 198 -21.71 15.17 22.09
CA LEU A 198 -22.18 15.19 20.73
C LEU A 198 -21.07 15.62 19.73
N VAL A 199 -20.23 16.56 20.11
CA VAL A 199 -19.05 16.99 19.34
C VAL A 199 -18.03 15.84 19.26
N ASN A 200 -17.81 15.13 20.35
CA ASN A 200 -16.93 13.96 20.38
C ASN A 200 -17.48 12.79 19.53
N GLY A 201 -18.80 12.59 19.52
CA GLY A 201 -19.46 11.62 18.64
C GLY A 201 -19.35 11.99 17.15
N ALA A 202 -19.47 13.28 16.81
CA ALA A 202 -19.29 13.79 15.44
C ALA A 202 -17.83 13.65 14.97
N ALA A 203 -16.86 13.85 15.87
CA ALA A 203 -15.44 13.64 15.58
C ALA A 203 -15.15 12.16 15.22
N ALA A 204 -15.77 11.21 15.92
CA ALA A 204 -15.66 9.78 15.60
C ALA A 204 -16.24 9.44 14.21
N THR A 205 -17.38 10.05 13.85
CA THR A 205 -18.01 9.89 12.54
C THR A 205 -17.16 10.50 11.43
N THR A 206 -16.51 11.62 11.68
CA THR A 206 -15.60 12.28 10.73
C THR A 206 -14.36 11.42 10.47
N THR A 207 -13.87 10.69 11.46
CA THR A 207 -12.74 9.75 11.32
C THR A 207 -13.11 8.54 10.46
N LEU A 208 -14.34 8.03 10.56
CA LEU A 208 -14.85 6.94 9.71
C LEU A 208 -14.98 7.38 8.24
N ASN A 209 -15.40 8.62 7.99
CA ASN A 209 -15.51 9.17 6.63
C ASN A 209 -14.14 9.41 5.95
N SER A 210 -13.04 9.33 6.69
CA SER A 210 -11.68 9.47 6.14
C SER A 210 -11.01 8.15 5.80
N LEU A 211 -11.67 6.99 6.02
CA LEU A 211 -11.14 5.70 5.61
C LEU A 211 -11.20 5.55 4.09
N PRO A 212 -10.19 4.96 3.45
CA PRO A 212 -10.20 4.69 2.02
C PRO A 212 -11.33 3.71 1.67
N ALA A 213 -11.93 3.87 0.49
CA ALA A 213 -13.04 3.04 0.01
C ALA A 213 -12.59 1.64 -0.46
N GLY A 214 -11.28 1.39 -0.57
CA GLY A 214 -10.69 0.11 -0.94
C GLY A 214 -9.34 -0.13 -0.27
N TYR A 215 -8.89 -1.39 -0.25
CA TYR A 215 -7.60 -1.78 0.33
C TYR A 215 -6.42 -1.37 -0.56
N ALA A 216 -6.57 -1.46 -1.90
CA ALA A 216 -5.56 -1.13 -2.89
C ALA A 216 -6.10 -0.15 -3.95
N TYR A 217 -5.28 0.83 -4.33
CA TYR A 217 -5.58 1.74 -5.45
C TYR A 217 -5.49 1.02 -6.81
N GLY A 218 -4.83 -0.15 -6.85
CA GLY A 218 -4.57 -0.92 -8.05
C GLY A 218 -3.40 -0.36 -8.86
N PHE A 219 -2.40 0.17 -8.18
CA PHE A 219 -1.18 0.74 -8.76
C PHE A 219 -0.52 -0.21 -9.77
N ASN A 220 -0.20 -1.44 -9.34
CA ASN A 220 0.51 -2.38 -10.19
C ASN A 220 -0.35 -2.89 -11.35
N VAL A 221 -1.63 -3.16 -11.13
CA VAL A 221 -2.53 -3.60 -12.21
C VAL A 221 -2.76 -2.49 -13.23
N ASN A 222 -2.83 -1.21 -12.82
CA ASN A 222 -2.90 -0.08 -13.74
C ASN A 222 -1.66 -0.01 -14.64
N ASN A 223 -0.47 -0.22 -14.08
CA ASN A 223 0.79 -0.22 -14.85
C ASN A 223 0.83 -1.38 -15.86
N ILE A 224 0.32 -2.56 -15.48
CA ILE A 224 0.22 -3.72 -16.39
C ILE A 224 -0.73 -3.38 -17.54
N ILE A 225 -1.94 -2.89 -17.25
CA ILE A 225 -2.91 -2.49 -18.29
C ILE A 225 -2.30 -1.42 -19.19
N ALA A 226 -1.70 -0.37 -18.63
CA ALA A 226 -1.10 0.71 -19.40
C ALA A 226 0.01 0.20 -20.32
N SER A 227 0.87 -0.72 -19.88
CA SER A 227 1.97 -1.26 -20.67
C SER A 227 1.50 -2.08 -21.88
N LYS A 228 0.28 -2.63 -21.85
CA LYS A 228 -0.28 -3.51 -22.86
C LYS A 228 -1.27 -2.83 -23.81
N THR A 229 -1.68 -1.59 -23.53
CA THR A 229 -2.78 -0.91 -24.25
C THR A 229 -2.34 0.37 -24.96
N VAL A 230 -1.04 0.57 -25.18
CA VAL A 230 -0.50 1.76 -25.86
C VAL A 230 -1.04 1.87 -27.29
N GLY A 231 -1.51 3.06 -27.63
CA GLY A 231 -2.22 3.34 -28.88
C GLY A 231 -3.73 3.42 -28.74
N TYR A 232 -4.31 2.94 -27.61
CA TYR A 232 -5.75 2.95 -27.32
C TYR A 232 -6.09 3.59 -25.95
N GLN A 233 -5.11 4.32 -25.36
CA GLN A 233 -5.27 4.92 -24.02
C GLN A 233 -6.00 6.27 -24.04
N ASP A 234 -6.03 6.94 -25.15
CA ASP A 234 -6.87 8.13 -25.36
C ASP A 234 -8.33 7.72 -25.47
N SER A 235 -9.23 8.72 -25.44
CA SER A 235 -10.67 8.44 -25.59
C SER A 235 -10.94 7.83 -26.99
N THR A 236 -11.34 6.56 -26.99
CA THR A 236 -11.49 5.72 -28.17
C THR A 236 -12.93 5.24 -28.29
N ASP A 237 -13.44 5.13 -29.51
CA ASP A 237 -14.70 4.45 -29.83
C ASP A 237 -14.42 2.93 -29.91
N PHE A 238 -14.95 2.17 -28.95
CA PHE A 238 -14.67 0.73 -28.85
C PHE A 238 -15.26 -0.09 -30.00
N THR A 239 -16.18 0.49 -30.79
CA THR A 239 -16.68 -0.15 -32.00
C THR A 239 -15.66 -0.21 -33.14
N THR A 240 -14.55 0.59 -33.01
CA THR A 240 -13.48 0.71 -34.02
C THR A 240 -12.23 -0.08 -33.67
N LEU A 241 -12.20 -0.75 -32.51
CA LEU A 241 -11.09 -1.60 -32.12
C LEU A 241 -10.85 -2.74 -33.11
N PRO A 242 -9.68 -3.39 -33.10
CA PRO A 242 -9.39 -4.55 -33.96
C PRO A 242 -10.52 -5.59 -33.97
N ILE A 243 -11.03 -5.93 -32.78
CA ILE A 243 -12.34 -6.56 -32.59
C ILE A 243 -13.18 -5.62 -31.73
N PRO A 244 -14.41 -5.23 -32.12
CA PRO A 244 -15.29 -4.44 -31.24
C PRO A 244 -15.41 -5.01 -29.85
N PHE A 245 -15.24 -4.17 -28.84
CA PHE A 245 -15.18 -4.59 -27.44
C PHE A 245 -16.12 -3.75 -26.57
N PHE A 246 -16.72 -4.40 -25.58
CA PHE A 246 -17.57 -3.75 -24.61
C PHE A 246 -17.39 -4.39 -23.25
N CYS A 247 -17.30 -3.59 -22.19
CA CYS A 247 -17.27 -4.14 -20.84
C CYS A 247 -18.23 -3.38 -19.91
N VAL A 248 -18.57 -4.04 -18.82
CA VAL A 248 -19.54 -3.50 -17.86
C VAL A 248 -18.81 -3.12 -16.57
N ALA A 249 -19.12 -1.93 -16.06
CA ALA A 249 -18.85 -1.52 -14.69
C ALA A 249 -20.16 -1.15 -14.00
N SER A 250 -20.17 -0.99 -12.69
CA SER A 250 -21.35 -0.58 -11.92
C SER A 250 -21.13 0.78 -11.29
N ASP A 251 -22.04 1.72 -11.52
CA ASP A 251 -21.98 3.02 -10.88
C ASP A 251 -22.72 3.00 -9.54
N VAL A 252 -21.99 3.28 -8.47
CA VAL A 252 -22.54 3.29 -7.10
C VAL A 252 -23.48 4.45 -6.87
N VAL A 253 -23.26 5.60 -7.56
CA VAL A 253 -24.07 6.81 -7.38
C VAL A 253 -25.49 6.62 -7.92
N SER A 254 -25.59 6.13 -9.15
CA SER A 254 -26.90 5.90 -9.80
C SER A 254 -27.46 4.51 -9.57
N CYS A 255 -26.66 3.60 -8.99
CA CYS A 255 -27.00 2.18 -8.87
C CYS A 255 -27.29 1.49 -10.22
N LYS A 256 -26.68 1.95 -11.32
CA LYS A 256 -26.88 1.43 -12.68
C LYS A 256 -25.60 0.84 -13.26
N ALA A 257 -25.72 0.07 -14.33
CA ALA A 257 -24.58 -0.41 -15.10
C ALA A 257 -24.01 0.71 -15.98
N LYS A 258 -22.70 0.90 -15.98
CA LYS A 258 -21.95 1.65 -16.99
C LYS A 258 -21.51 0.65 -18.06
N ASN A 259 -22.17 0.68 -19.21
CA ASN A 259 -21.72 -0.05 -20.39
C ASN A 259 -20.62 0.79 -21.06
N TRP A 260 -19.38 0.31 -21.04
CA TRP A 260 -18.29 0.97 -21.73
C TRP A 260 -18.35 0.66 -23.22
N THR A 261 -18.69 1.65 -23.99
CA THR A 261 -18.80 1.63 -25.46
C THR A 261 -17.79 2.57 -26.11
N SER A 262 -17.28 3.50 -25.33
CA SER A 262 -16.29 4.51 -25.72
C SER A 262 -15.60 5.08 -24.48
N GLY A 263 -14.48 5.78 -24.66
CA GLY A 263 -13.75 6.47 -23.60
C GLY A 263 -12.31 5.98 -23.44
N PRO A 264 -11.63 6.33 -22.32
CA PRO A 264 -10.28 5.85 -22.04
C PRO A 264 -10.31 4.34 -21.76
N PHE A 265 -9.60 3.57 -22.58
CA PHE A 265 -9.65 2.10 -22.51
C PHE A 265 -9.13 1.57 -21.18
N ASN A 266 -8.05 2.17 -20.67
CA ASN A 266 -7.48 1.80 -19.35
C ASN A 266 -8.49 1.99 -18.22
N THR A 267 -9.26 3.10 -18.25
CA THR A 267 -10.28 3.38 -17.24
C THR A 267 -11.41 2.36 -17.31
N ALA A 268 -11.83 1.98 -18.51
CA ALA A 268 -12.85 0.95 -18.72
C ALA A 268 -12.40 -0.39 -18.14
N MET A 269 -11.19 -0.84 -18.49
CA MET A 269 -10.62 -2.10 -17.98
C MET A 269 -10.44 -2.07 -16.47
N ARG A 270 -9.93 -0.95 -15.90
CA ARG A 270 -9.74 -0.84 -14.47
C ARG A 270 -11.04 -0.81 -13.69
N SER A 271 -12.07 -0.10 -14.20
CA SER A 271 -13.36 0.02 -13.53
C SER A 271 -14.14 -1.29 -13.51
N THR A 272 -14.11 -2.07 -14.61
CA THR A 272 -14.83 -3.35 -14.69
C THR A 272 -14.33 -4.37 -13.66
N MET A 273 -13.09 -4.25 -13.17
CA MET A 273 -12.48 -5.15 -12.18
C MET A 273 -12.35 -4.55 -10.77
N SER A 274 -12.94 -3.40 -10.49
CA SER A 274 -12.85 -2.74 -9.19
C SER A 274 -13.73 -3.42 -8.15
N ILE A 275 -13.32 -4.60 -7.69
CA ILE A 275 -14.03 -5.37 -6.65
C ILE A 275 -14.09 -4.53 -5.37
N PRO A 276 -15.30 -4.26 -4.82
CA PRO A 276 -15.45 -3.50 -3.58
C PRO A 276 -14.61 -4.08 -2.43
N VAL A 277 -14.09 -3.21 -1.56
CA VAL A 277 -13.19 -3.54 -0.44
C VAL A 277 -11.77 -3.95 -0.90
N LEU A 278 -11.62 -4.71 -1.98
CA LEU A 278 -10.30 -5.08 -2.50
C LEU A 278 -9.63 -3.90 -3.20
N PHE A 279 -10.37 -3.25 -4.11
CA PHE A 279 -9.86 -2.12 -4.87
C PHE A 279 -10.61 -0.83 -4.60
N GLU A 280 -9.90 0.28 -4.63
CA GLU A 280 -10.48 1.61 -4.66
C GLU A 280 -11.38 1.77 -5.90
N PRO A 281 -12.61 2.28 -5.76
CA PRO A 281 -13.51 2.55 -6.89
C PRO A 281 -12.90 3.55 -7.87
N VAL A 282 -13.16 3.38 -9.15
CA VAL A 282 -12.70 4.30 -10.19
C VAL A 282 -13.64 5.49 -10.30
N ARG A 283 -13.12 6.69 -10.07
CA ARG A 283 -13.87 7.95 -10.29
C ARG A 283 -13.74 8.37 -11.74
N TYR A 284 -14.87 8.50 -12.43
CA TYR A 284 -14.90 8.94 -13.82
C TYR A 284 -16.09 9.87 -14.06
N LYS A 285 -15.80 11.14 -14.40
CA LYS A 285 -16.79 12.22 -14.45
C LYS A 285 -17.55 12.31 -13.11
N ASP A 286 -18.85 12.17 -13.11
CA ASP A 286 -19.76 12.20 -11.97
C ASP A 286 -20.09 10.80 -11.39
N MET A 287 -19.45 9.76 -11.89
CA MET A 287 -19.66 8.36 -11.49
C MET A 287 -18.57 7.85 -10.54
N ILE A 288 -18.96 6.91 -9.67
CA ILE A 288 -18.09 6.10 -8.83
C ILE A 288 -18.27 4.64 -9.26
N LEU A 289 -17.30 4.13 -10.00
CA LEU A 289 -17.37 2.85 -10.68
C LEU A 289 -16.71 1.73 -9.89
N ILE A 290 -17.44 0.66 -9.71
CA ILE A 290 -17.01 -0.61 -9.13
C ILE A 290 -17.17 -1.75 -10.15
N ASP A 291 -16.74 -2.96 -9.77
CA ASP A 291 -16.84 -4.17 -10.59
C ASP A 291 -18.25 -4.35 -11.17
N GLY A 292 -18.30 -4.66 -12.46
CA GLY A 292 -19.56 -4.81 -13.20
C GLY A 292 -20.38 -6.03 -12.78
N GLY A 293 -19.77 -7.00 -12.08
CA GLY A 293 -20.43 -8.20 -11.59
C GLY A 293 -21.62 -7.92 -10.68
N THR A 294 -21.63 -6.77 -9.99
CA THR A 294 -22.78 -6.35 -9.16
C THR A 294 -24.03 -6.00 -9.96
N ARG A 295 -23.94 -5.78 -11.29
CA ARG A 295 -25.08 -5.42 -12.16
C ARG A 295 -25.27 -6.36 -13.33
N ASN A 296 -24.20 -6.70 -14.04
CA ASN A 296 -24.26 -7.59 -15.20
C ASN A 296 -22.96 -8.37 -15.34
N ASN A 297 -22.87 -9.49 -14.64
CA ASN A 297 -21.67 -10.34 -14.64
C ASN A 297 -21.48 -11.16 -15.93
N TYR A 298 -22.52 -11.23 -16.78
CA TYR A 298 -22.53 -12.02 -18.00
C TYR A 298 -23.34 -11.33 -19.11
N PRO A 299 -22.76 -10.35 -19.84
CA PRO A 299 -23.50 -9.39 -20.68
C PRO A 299 -23.96 -9.93 -22.04
N THR A 300 -24.60 -11.11 -22.10
CA THR A 300 -25.12 -11.72 -23.31
C THR A 300 -26.35 -11.00 -23.86
N ASP A 301 -27.11 -10.33 -23.01
CA ASP A 301 -28.21 -9.44 -23.36
C ASP A 301 -27.74 -8.26 -24.24
N LEU A 302 -26.56 -7.69 -23.90
CA LEU A 302 -25.95 -6.63 -24.71
C LEU A 302 -25.50 -7.18 -26.07
N ALA A 303 -24.86 -8.36 -26.11
CA ALA A 303 -24.41 -8.99 -27.32
C ALA A 303 -25.58 -9.24 -28.29
N ARG A 304 -26.71 -9.75 -27.81
CA ARG A 304 -27.92 -9.92 -28.61
C ARG A 304 -28.50 -8.58 -29.09
N SER A 305 -28.51 -7.57 -28.20
CA SER A 305 -29.00 -6.23 -28.53
C SER A 305 -28.16 -5.56 -29.63
N MET A 306 -26.87 -5.90 -29.71
CA MET A 306 -25.94 -5.44 -30.73
C MET A 306 -25.97 -6.25 -32.01
N GLY A 307 -26.79 -7.31 -32.08
CA GLY A 307 -27.09 -8.05 -33.30
C GLY A 307 -26.20 -9.29 -33.50
N ALA A 308 -25.67 -9.91 -32.48
CA ALA A 308 -24.98 -11.18 -32.57
C ALA A 308 -25.93 -12.33 -32.92
N ASP A 309 -25.60 -13.13 -33.94
CA ASP A 309 -26.36 -14.32 -34.33
C ASP A 309 -26.01 -15.52 -33.45
N ILE A 310 -24.72 -15.70 -33.17
CA ILE A 310 -24.17 -16.76 -32.32
C ILE A 310 -23.45 -16.12 -31.15
N ILE A 311 -23.72 -16.59 -29.93
CA ILE A 311 -23.05 -16.17 -28.73
C ILE A 311 -22.34 -17.39 -28.11
N ILE A 312 -21.01 -17.34 -28.09
CA ILE A 312 -20.15 -18.24 -27.31
C ILE A 312 -19.92 -17.56 -25.97
N GLY A 313 -20.42 -18.16 -24.90
CA GLY A 313 -20.31 -17.61 -23.57
C GLY A 313 -19.48 -18.50 -22.64
N VAL A 314 -18.62 -17.87 -21.83
CA VAL A 314 -17.85 -18.56 -20.80
C VAL A 314 -18.32 -18.10 -19.42
N VAL A 315 -18.72 -19.04 -18.62
CA VAL A 315 -19.38 -18.82 -17.32
C VAL A 315 -18.53 -19.41 -16.22
N LEU A 316 -18.10 -18.56 -15.29
CA LEU A 316 -17.20 -18.92 -14.18
C LEU A 316 -17.88 -18.82 -12.81
N ALA A 317 -19.15 -18.45 -12.75
CA ALA A 317 -19.90 -18.43 -11.52
C ALA A 317 -20.10 -19.84 -11.00
N ASP A 318 -19.82 -20.03 -9.72
CA ASP A 318 -20.07 -21.29 -9.03
C ASP A 318 -21.53 -21.38 -8.54
N ALA A 319 -21.90 -22.55 -8.03
CA ALA A 319 -23.03 -22.67 -7.13
C ALA A 319 -22.82 -21.74 -5.92
N ASP A 320 -23.91 -21.34 -5.28
CA ASP A 320 -23.85 -20.50 -4.06
C ASP A 320 -22.88 -21.10 -3.05
N LEU A 321 -22.13 -20.22 -2.35
CA LEU A 321 -21.30 -20.62 -1.23
C LEU A 321 -22.18 -21.27 -0.14
N SER A 322 -21.75 -22.40 0.39
CA SER A 322 -22.42 -23.04 1.51
C SER A 322 -22.19 -22.22 2.79
N TYR A 323 -23.02 -22.47 3.81
CA TYR A 323 -22.88 -21.82 5.10
C TYR A 323 -21.44 -21.94 5.68
N GLU A 324 -20.78 -23.08 5.47
CA GLU A 324 -19.45 -23.38 5.99
C GLU A 324 -18.33 -22.67 5.21
N GLN A 325 -18.62 -22.12 4.03
CA GLN A 325 -17.64 -21.45 3.17
C GLN A 325 -17.55 -19.93 3.40
N ILE A 326 -18.54 -19.33 4.09
CA ILE A 326 -18.55 -17.89 4.41
C ILE A 326 -17.93 -17.68 5.79
N ASN A 327 -16.59 -17.57 5.85
CA ASN A 327 -15.87 -17.53 7.11
C ASN A 327 -15.19 -16.19 7.42
N ASN A 328 -15.13 -15.27 6.45
CA ASN A 328 -14.46 -13.99 6.60
C ASN A 328 -15.20 -12.88 5.84
N ILE A 329 -14.77 -11.63 6.06
CA ILE A 329 -15.39 -10.46 5.45
C ILE A 329 -15.32 -10.46 3.93
N MET A 330 -14.24 -11.02 3.37
CA MET A 330 -14.06 -11.08 1.92
C MET A 330 -15.07 -12.04 1.30
N ASP A 331 -15.26 -13.23 1.88
CA ASP A 331 -16.26 -14.20 1.43
C ASP A 331 -17.66 -13.58 1.46
N LEU A 332 -17.98 -12.82 2.53
CA LEU A 332 -19.26 -12.14 2.65
C LEU A 332 -19.44 -11.06 1.58
N VAL A 333 -18.43 -10.21 1.34
CA VAL A 333 -18.50 -9.15 0.32
C VAL A 333 -18.64 -9.75 -1.08
N MET A 334 -17.93 -10.84 -1.35
CA MET A 334 -18.01 -11.54 -2.63
C MET A 334 -19.42 -12.14 -2.83
N GLN A 335 -19.97 -12.77 -1.81
CA GLN A 335 -21.33 -13.33 -1.86
C GLN A 335 -22.39 -12.24 -2.05
N VAL A 336 -22.25 -11.09 -1.39
CA VAL A 336 -23.15 -9.93 -1.58
C VAL A 336 -23.03 -9.38 -3.00
N THR A 337 -21.82 -9.29 -3.54
CA THR A 337 -21.58 -8.87 -4.93
C THR A 337 -22.28 -9.79 -5.92
N GLU A 338 -22.19 -11.11 -5.71
CA GLU A 338 -22.85 -12.11 -6.54
C GLU A 338 -24.38 -12.08 -6.41
N MET A 339 -24.89 -11.90 -5.20
CA MET A 339 -26.33 -11.70 -4.96
C MET A 339 -26.91 -10.53 -5.73
N LEU A 340 -26.20 -9.39 -5.77
CA LEU A 340 -26.65 -8.17 -6.46
C LEU A 340 -26.74 -8.35 -7.99
N GLY A 341 -25.85 -9.14 -8.59
CA GLY A 341 -25.82 -9.43 -10.03
C GLY A 341 -26.68 -10.62 -10.49
N ARG A 342 -27.18 -11.43 -9.57
CA ARG A 342 -27.78 -12.75 -9.83
C ARG A 342 -28.99 -12.73 -10.75
N GLU A 343 -29.89 -11.77 -10.59
CA GLU A 343 -31.10 -11.69 -11.44
C GLU A 343 -30.75 -11.45 -12.92
N ALA A 344 -29.82 -10.53 -13.18
CA ALA A 344 -29.32 -10.27 -14.53
C ALA A 344 -28.60 -11.50 -15.09
N TYR A 345 -27.76 -12.14 -14.29
CA TYR A 345 -27.01 -13.32 -14.66
C TYR A 345 -27.91 -14.48 -15.10
N VAL A 346 -28.90 -14.87 -14.29
CA VAL A 346 -29.87 -15.93 -14.61
C VAL A 346 -30.69 -15.58 -15.86
N GLY A 347 -31.05 -14.30 -16.03
CA GLY A 347 -31.76 -13.81 -17.19
C GLY A 347 -30.96 -13.92 -18.48
N ASN A 348 -29.65 -13.63 -18.39
CA ASN A 348 -28.70 -13.57 -19.51
C ASN A 348 -28.29 -14.94 -20.03
N TYR A 349 -28.34 -15.96 -19.21
CA TYR A 349 -28.02 -17.34 -19.59
C TYR A 349 -28.81 -17.83 -20.81
N ARG A 350 -30.04 -17.36 -20.98
CA ARG A 350 -30.96 -17.76 -22.08
C ARG A 350 -30.58 -17.18 -23.45
N HIS A 351 -29.64 -16.26 -23.50
CA HIS A 351 -29.20 -15.62 -24.74
C HIS A 351 -28.00 -16.29 -25.39
N THR A 352 -27.41 -17.30 -24.75
CA THR A 352 -26.18 -17.97 -25.19
C THR A 352 -26.56 -19.16 -26.07
N ASP A 353 -25.83 -19.36 -27.17
CA ASP A 353 -25.94 -20.55 -28.04
C ASP A 353 -25.03 -21.67 -27.60
N VAL A 354 -23.79 -21.33 -27.22
CA VAL A 354 -22.83 -22.24 -26.62
C VAL A 354 -22.35 -21.69 -25.30
N THR A 355 -22.70 -22.37 -24.21
CA THR A 355 -22.24 -22.03 -22.88
C THR A 355 -21.15 -22.99 -22.42
N LEU A 356 -20.00 -22.47 -22.08
CA LEU A 356 -18.86 -23.19 -21.50
C LEU A 356 -18.85 -22.98 -20.00
N HIS A 357 -18.82 -24.08 -19.25
CA HIS A 357 -18.73 -24.14 -17.80
C HIS A 357 -17.48 -24.89 -17.39
N PRO A 358 -16.32 -24.25 -17.36
CA PRO A 358 -15.15 -24.88 -16.79
C PRO A 358 -15.41 -25.23 -15.31
N ASP A 359 -15.07 -26.47 -14.92
CA ASP A 359 -15.19 -26.89 -13.52
C ASP A 359 -14.21 -26.13 -12.63
N MET A 360 -14.73 -25.27 -11.78
CA MET A 360 -13.96 -24.44 -10.85
C MET A 360 -13.94 -24.98 -9.42
N THR A 361 -14.40 -26.21 -9.20
CA THR A 361 -14.41 -26.86 -7.88
C THR A 361 -13.01 -26.82 -7.25
N GLY A 362 -12.95 -26.33 -6.01
CA GLY A 362 -11.70 -26.15 -5.25
C GLY A 362 -10.95 -24.85 -5.49
N TYR A 363 -11.43 -23.97 -6.39
CA TYR A 363 -10.82 -22.67 -6.67
C TYR A 363 -11.79 -21.52 -6.37
N SER A 364 -11.28 -20.50 -5.71
CA SER A 364 -12.00 -19.26 -5.44
C SER A 364 -11.58 -18.13 -6.39
N MET A 365 -12.27 -17.00 -6.33
CA MET A 365 -11.87 -15.79 -7.06
C MET A 365 -10.47 -15.25 -6.65
N MET A 366 -9.94 -15.70 -5.50
CA MET A 366 -8.63 -15.31 -4.97
C MET A 366 -7.53 -16.37 -5.18
N SER A 367 -7.78 -17.42 -5.95
CA SER A 367 -6.82 -18.50 -6.21
C SER A 367 -5.76 -18.10 -7.26
N PHE A 368 -4.96 -17.09 -6.95
CA PHE A 368 -3.97 -16.48 -7.84
C PHE A 368 -2.55 -17.08 -7.71
N ASN A 369 -2.38 -18.30 -7.21
CA ASN A 369 -1.07 -18.96 -7.23
C ASN A 369 -0.84 -19.70 -8.56
N THR A 370 0.42 -19.94 -8.90
CA THR A 370 0.84 -20.54 -10.18
C THR A 370 0.16 -21.89 -10.45
N GLU A 371 0.10 -22.78 -9.46
CA GLU A 371 -0.51 -24.11 -9.59
C GLU A 371 -2.01 -24.02 -9.86
N ALA A 372 -2.70 -23.10 -9.16
CA ALA A 372 -4.12 -22.86 -9.40
C ALA A 372 -4.37 -22.31 -10.81
N VAL A 373 -3.58 -21.32 -11.23
CA VAL A 373 -3.67 -20.73 -12.57
C VAL A 373 -3.46 -21.78 -13.66
N ASP A 374 -2.46 -22.64 -13.53
CA ASP A 374 -2.21 -23.73 -14.47
C ASP A 374 -3.38 -24.69 -14.57
N THR A 375 -3.95 -25.08 -13.44
CA THR A 375 -5.11 -25.96 -13.41
C THR A 375 -6.36 -25.29 -13.99
N ILE A 376 -6.60 -24.02 -13.69
CA ILE A 376 -7.74 -23.26 -14.22
C ILE A 376 -7.64 -23.12 -15.73
N LEU A 377 -6.46 -22.85 -16.28
CA LEU A 377 -6.20 -22.84 -17.72
C LEU A 377 -6.52 -24.19 -18.35
N ALA A 378 -6.03 -25.29 -17.76
CA ALA A 378 -6.30 -26.66 -18.27
C ALA A 378 -7.80 -26.99 -18.26
N ARG A 379 -8.53 -26.58 -17.21
CA ARG A 379 -9.98 -26.79 -17.10
C ARG A 379 -10.75 -25.94 -18.11
N GLY A 380 -10.29 -24.71 -18.39
CA GLY A 380 -10.85 -23.87 -19.46
C GLY A 380 -10.75 -24.54 -20.83
N TYR A 381 -9.57 -25.05 -21.17
CA TYR A 381 -9.37 -25.77 -22.42
C TYR A 381 -10.22 -27.04 -22.50
N ARG A 382 -10.29 -27.84 -21.44
CA ARG A 382 -11.11 -29.03 -21.35
C ARG A 382 -12.59 -28.72 -21.59
N SER A 383 -13.12 -27.68 -20.99
CA SER A 383 -14.53 -27.26 -21.19
C SER A 383 -14.83 -26.89 -22.65
N ALA A 384 -13.87 -26.29 -23.36
CA ALA A 384 -14.01 -26.02 -24.78
C ALA A 384 -13.98 -27.34 -25.59
N LEU A 385 -13.08 -28.24 -25.26
CA LEU A 385 -12.96 -29.57 -25.93
C LEU A 385 -14.21 -30.43 -25.72
N GLU A 386 -14.81 -30.43 -24.53
CA GLU A 386 -16.08 -31.12 -24.24
C GLU A 386 -17.26 -30.62 -25.08
N ASN A 387 -17.16 -29.43 -25.64
CA ASN A 387 -18.13 -28.83 -26.54
C ASN A 387 -17.65 -28.82 -28.02
N ALA A 388 -16.69 -29.66 -28.39
CA ALA A 388 -16.09 -29.67 -29.73
C ALA A 388 -17.11 -29.83 -30.86
N ASP A 389 -18.17 -30.60 -30.66
CA ASP A 389 -19.26 -30.77 -31.67
C ASP A 389 -19.95 -29.46 -31.96
N LYS A 390 -20.25 -28.65 -30.93
CA LYS A 390 -20.87 -27.32 -31.10
C LYS A 390 -19.92 -26.36 -31.81
N PHE A 391 -18.62 -26.41 -31.48
CA PHE A 391 -17.62 -25.62 -32.19
C PHE A 391 -17.49 -26.02 -33.64
N ALA A 392 -17.55 -27.32 -33.95
CA ALA A 392 -17.56 -27.83 -35.32
C ALA A 392 -18.80 -27.33 -36.11
N GLU A 393 -19.98 -27.31 -35.48
CA GLU A 393 -21.19 -26.71 -36.07
C GLU A 393 -21.03 -25.22 -36.37
N ILE A 394 -20.46 -24.43 -35.38
CA ILE A 394 -20.21 -23.01 -35.61
C ILE A 394 -19.20 -22.84 -36.73
N LYS A 395 -18.12 -23.62 -36.78
CA LYS A 395 -17.10 -23.58 -37.83
C LYS A 395 -17.73 -23.82 -39.21
N ALA A 396 -18.59 -24.81 -39.31
CA ALA A 396 -19.33 -25.09 -40.55
C ALA A 396 -20.25 -23.93 -40.97
N ARG A 397 -20.95 -23.32 -40.01
CA ARG A 397 -21.86 -22.18 -40.27
C ARG A 397 -21.14 -20.88 -40.62
N THR A 398 -19.96 -20.68 -40.10
CA THR A 398 -19.15 -19.47 -40.34
C THR A 398 -18.15 -19.64 -41.49
N HIS A 399 -18.09 -20.79 -42.15
CA HIS A 399 -17.17 -21.13 -43.23
C HIS A 399 -15.70 -20.94 -42.89
N SER A 400 -15.37 -21.07 -41.61
CA SER A 400 -13.98 -20.94 -41.07
C SER A 400 -13.28 -19.65 -41.53
N ALA A 401 -13.98 -18.53 -41.49
CA ALA A 401 -13.42 -17.26 -41.96
C ALA A 401 -12.21 -16.76 -41.13
N GLY A 402 -12.02 -17.33 -39.93
CA GLY A 402 -10.96 -16.91 -39.00
C GLY A 402 -11.22 -15.53 -38.36
N ILE A 403 -10.28 -15.10 -37.54
CA ILE A 403 -10.33 -13.80 -36.91
C ILE A 403 -9.66 -12.77 -37.81
N LYS A 404 -10.38 -11.72 -38.22
CA LYS A 404 -9.83 -10.62 -39.02
C LYS A 404 -9.72 -9.36 -38.19
N LEU A 405 -8.50 -8.96 -37.87
CA LEU A 405 -8.23 -7.70 -37.21
C LEU A 405 -8.42 -6.53 -38.20
N GLN A 406 -9.18 -5.49 -37.76
CA GLN A 406 -9.53 -4.36 -38.64
C GLN A 406 -8.67 -3.12 -38.36
N ALA A 407 -7.88 -3.12 -37.29
CA ALA A 407 -7.02 -2.01 -36.87
C ALA A 407 -5.64 -2.51 -36.40
N PRO A 408 -4.65 -1.64 -36.30
CA PRO A 408 -3.35 -2.00 -35.75
C PRO A 408 -3.47 -2.58 -34.34
N LYS A 409 -2.67 -3.62 -34.04
CA LYS A 409 -2.53 -4.18 -32.69
C LYS A 409 -2.01 -3.10 -31.72
N ALA A 410 -2.40 -3.15 -30.45
CA ALA A 410 -1.84 -2.30 -29.41
C ALA A 410 -0.32 -2.50 -29.29
N VAL A 411 0.40 -1.43 -28.96
CA VAL A 411 1.84 -1.50 -28.72
C VAL A 411 2.08 -2.05 -27.32
N ASP A 412 2.85 -3.13 -27.25
CA ASP A 412 3.29 -3.74 -25.99
C ASP A 412 4.67 -3.19 -25.61
N ILE A 413 4.70 -2.20 -24.73
CA ILE A 413 5.97 -1.58 -24.29
C ILE A 413 6.78 -2.44 -23.32
N THR A 414 6.31 -3.63 -22.97
CA THR A 414 7.16 -4.61 -22.28
C THR A 414 8.10 -5.32 -23.26
N ARG A 415 7.84 -5.25 -24.57
CA ARG A 415 8.60 -5.93 -25.63
C ARG A 415 9.30 -4.97 -26.59
N GLN A 416 8.78 -3.73 -26.75
CA GLN A 416 9.39 -2.74 -27.62
C GLN A 416 9.45 -1.37 -26.96
N ALA A 417 10.52 -0.62 -27.24
CA ALA A 417 10.67 0.74 -26.74
C ALA A 417 9.81 1.72 -27.54
N VAL A 418 9.43 2.81 -26.88
CA VAL A 418 8.73 3.95 -27.48
C VAL A 418 9.47 5.24 -27.18
N ARG A 419 9.51 6.14 -28.17
CA ARG A 419 10.15 7.45 -28.02
C ARG A 419 9.22 8.41 -27.29
N ILE A 420 9.74 9.11 -26.28
CA ILE A 420 9.02 10.11 -25.51
C ILE A 420 9.25 11.50 -26.13
N SER A 421 8.17 12.10 -26.64
CA SER A 421 8.21 13.45 -27.23
C SER A 421 7.89 14.57 -26.23
N ASP A 422 7.16 14.27 -25.14
CA ASP A 422 6.80 15.22 -24.09
C ASP A 422 6.49 14.48 -22.78
N ILE A 423 6.62 15.16 -21.64
CA ILE A 423 6.29 14.61 -20.31
C ILE A 423 5.37 15.59 -19.58
N ARG A 424 4.21 15.11 -19.14
CA ARG A 424 3.18 15.91 -18.47
C ARG A 424 2.77 15.32 -17.14
N PHE A 425 2.39 16.19 -16.21
CA PHE A 425 1.85 15.83 -14.92
C PHE A 425 0.43 16.40 -14.82
N ASN A 426 -0.56 15.51 -14.80
CA ASN A 426 -1.97 15.88 -14.68
C ASN A 426 -2.43 15.73 -13.21
N GLY A 427 -3.40 16.54 -12.78
CA GLY A 427 -3.95 16.49 -11.41
C GLY A 427 -3.12 17.23 -10.36
N VAL A 428 -2.07 17.92 -10.78
CA VAL A 428 -1.21 18.79 -9.94
C VAL A 428 -1.03 20.15 -10.60
N ASP A 429 -0.65 21.16 -9.81
CA ASP A 429 -0.31 22.48 -10.35
C ASP A 429 1.11 22.51 -10.98
N ASP A 430 1.42 23.55 -11.74
CA ASP A 430 2.68 23.67 -12.47
C ASP A 430 3.92 23.65 -11.56
N GLU A 431 3.84 24.22 -10.37
CA GLU A 431 4.96 24.25 -9.43
C GLU A 431 5.19 22.87 -8.79
N ASP A 432 4.12 22.13 -8.48
CA ASP A 432 4.19 20.74 -8.05
C ASP A 432 4.73 19.84 -9.18
N ALA A 433 4.33 20.10 -10.45
CA ALA A 433 4.86 19.38 -11.61
C ALA A 433 6.39 19.55 -11.75
N VAL A 434 6.91 20.77 -11.55
CA VAL A 434 8.37 21.03 -11.52
C VAL A 434 9.05 20.23 -10.39
N TYR A 435 8.42 20.11 -9.22
CA TYR A 435 8.93 19.31 -8.12
C TYR A 435 8.94 17.81 -8.46
N LEU A 436 7.83 17.29 -8.99
CA LEU A 436 7.68 15.88 -9.35
C LEU A 436 8.66 15.45 -10.44
N LYS A 437 8.96 16.33 -11.39
CA LYS A 437 9.92 16.04 -12.47
C LYS A 437 11.32 15.61 -11.97
N ARG A 438 11.70 15.99 -10.74
CA ARG A 438 12.99 15.57 -10.14
C ARG A 438 13.06 14.10 -9.77
N TYR A 439 11.89 13.45 -9.63
CA TYR A 439 11.78 12.03 -9.29
C TYR A 439 11.66 11.13 -10.53
N VAL A 440 11.61 11.74 -11.72
CA VAL A 440 11.49 11.04 -13.00
C VAL A 440 12.84 11.09 -13.71
N SER A 441 13.44 9.93 -13.93
CA SER A 441 14.71 9.78 -14.64
C SER A 441 14.58 9.98 -16.16
N ILE A 442 13.38 9.74 -16.71
CA ILE A 442 13.07 9.81 -18.14
C ILE A 442 13.12 11.26 -18.63
N LYS A 443 13.75 11.46 -19.78
CA LYS A 443 13.86 12.77 -20.47
C LYS A 443 13.12 12.75 -21.81
N VAL A 444 12.74 13.93 -22.27
CA VAL A 444 12.22 14.12 -23.64
C VAL A 444 13.30 13.69 -24.64
N GLY A 445 12.93 12.85 -25.59
CA GLY A 445 13.82 12.26 -26.59
C GLY A 445 14.25 10.82 -26.27
N ASP A 446 14.10 10.35 -25.03
CA ASP A 446 14.47 8.98 -24.65
C ASP A 446 13.56 7.94 -25.31
N GLU A 447 14.14 6.77 -25.60
CA GLU A 447 13.43 5.56 -25.95
C GLU A 447 13.27 4.70 -24.68
N VAL A 448 12.04 4.43 -24.27
CA VAL A 448 11.74 3.76 -23.01
C VAL A 448 10.83 2.55 -23.21
N MET A 449 10.98 1.57 -22.33
CA MET A 449 10.12 0.41 -22.17
C MET A 449 9.33 0.51 -20.84
N ALA A 450 8.42 -0.42 -20.61
CA ALA A 450 7.63 -0.47 -19.38
C ALA A 450 8.47 -0.42 -18.09
N PRO A 451 9.61 -1.12 -17.93
CA PRO A 451 10.38 -1.07 -16.70
C PRO A 451 10.81 0.33 -16.28
N GLN A 452 11.32 1.16 -17.21
CA GLN A 452 11.75 2.53 -16.91
C GLN A 452 10.56 3.43 -16.52
N ILE A 453 9.41 3.27 -17.19
CA ILE A 453 8.20 4.02 -16.84
C ILE A 453 7.67 3.58 -15.48
N ASN A 454 7.63 2.27 -15.19
CA ASN A 454 7.20 1.72 -13.91
C ASN A 454 8.11 2.17 -12.76
N GLU A 455 9.42 2.30 -13.00
CA GLU A 455 10.36 2.89 -12.05
C GLU A 455 10.01 4.34 -11.73
N ALA A 456 9.79 5.17 -12.77
CA ALA A 456 9.39 6.56 -12.58
C ALA A 456 8.05 6.70 -11.85
N VAL A 457 7.06 5.89 -12.21
CA VAL A 457 5.75 5.87 -11.53
C VAL A 457 5.89 5.42 -10.08
N SER A 458 6.74 4.43 -9.80
CA SER A 458 7.02 3.94 -8.44
C SER A 458 7.70 5.02 -7.59
N ALA A 459 8.65 5.77 -8.16
CA ALA A 459 9.30 6.88 -7.47
C ALA A 459 8.31 8.00 -7.11
N LEU A 460 7.36 8.30 -8.00
CA LEU A 460 6.29 9.27 -7.75
C LEU A 460 5.30 8.75 -6.69
N PHE A 461 4.85 7.51 -6.81
CA PHE A 461 3.92 6.89 -5.86
C PHE A 461 4.52 6.72 -4.45
N ALA A 462 5.85 6.62 -4.35
CA ALA A 462 6.55 6.60 -3.08
C ALA A 462 6.40 7.91 -2.29
N LEU A 463 6.00 9.03 -2.92
CA LEU A 463 5.77 10.30 -2.24
C LEU A 463 4.46 10.27 -1.44
N ASP A 464 4.52 10.66 -0.16
CA ASP A 464 3.33 10.68 0.72
C ASP A 464 2.22 11.65 0.27
N ALA A 465 2.55 12.57 -0.61
CA ALA A 465 1.63 13.58 -1.14
C ALA A 465 0.69 13.04 -2.21
N LEU A 466 1.03 11.92 -2.82
CA LEU A 466 0.27 11.33 -3.91
C LEU A 466 -0.42 10.06 -3.41
N GLU A 467 -1.72 10.02 -3.54
CA GLU A 467 -2.57 8.88 -3.21
C GLU A 467 -2.55 7.84 -4.32
N SER A 468 -2.57 8.31 -5.57
CA SER A 468 -2.38 7.45 -6.73
C SER A 468 -1.57 8.13 -7.82
N VAL A 469 -0.83 7.31 -8.56
CA VAL A 469 -0.10 7.72 -9.76
C VAL A 469 -0.29 6.61 -10.79
N ASN A 470 -0.74 6.96 -11.96
CA ASN A 470 -0.76 6.08 -13.11
C ASN A 470 -0.26 6.84 -14.35
N TYR A 471 0.03 6.14 -15.42
CA TYR A 471 0.49 6.78 -16.64
C TYR A 471 -0.35 6.42 -17.85
N THR A 472 -0.32 7.30 -18.84
CA THR A 472 -0.82 7.07 -20.19
C THR A 472 0.17 7.59 -21.23
N LEU A 473 0.18 6.95 -22.39
CA LEU A 473 0.99 7.30 -23.54
C LEU A 473 0.07 7.73 -24.68
N SER A 474 0.03 9.04 -24.93
CA SER A 474 -0.75 9.63 -26.01
C SER A 474 0.09 9.77 -27.27
N LYS A 475 -0.36 9.22 -28.39
CA LYS A 475 0.38 9.20 -29.67
C LYS A 475 0.52 10.59 -30.26
N ARG A 476 1.72 10.91 -30.79
CA ARG A 476 2.04 12.07 -31.64
C ARG A 476 2.78 11.65 -32.89
N GLU A 477 3.00 12.59 -33.79
CA GLU A 477 3.76 12.34 -35.01
C GLU A 477 5.21 11.95 -34.74
N ASP A 478 5.85 12.55 -33.73
CA ASP A 478 7.25 12.39 -33.33
C ASP A 478 7.50 11.42 -32.16
N GLY A 479 6.46 10.70 -31.72
CA GLY A 479 6.56 9.76 -30.60
C GLY A 479 5.31 9.71 -29.73
N TYR A 480 5.52 9.69 -28.40
CA TYR A 480 4.44 9.65 -27.42
C TYR A 480 4.62 10.71 -26.33
N ILE A 481 3.52 11.29 -25.89
CA ILE A 481 3.48 12.08 -24.67
C ILE A 481 3.31 11.12 -23.51
N LEU A 482 4.24 11.13 -22.55
CA LEU A 482 4.11 10.42 -21.28
C LEU A 482 3.35 11.31 -20.30
N ASN A 483 2.10 10.96 -20.02
CA ASN A 483 1.28 11.65 -19.04
C ASN A 483 1.30 10.88 -17.72
N PHE A 484 1.79 11.49 -16.65
CA PHE A 484 1.63 11.01 -15.29
C PHE A 484 0.34 11.60 -14.72
N ASN A 485 -0.64 10.76 -14.46
CA ASN A 485 -1.92 11.16 -13.86
C ASN A 485 -1.81 10.97 -12.35
N CYS A 486 -1.70 12.08 -11.62
CA CYS A 486 -1.45 12.12 -10.19
C CYS A 486 -2.72 12.53 -9.45
N THR A 487 -3.07 11.81 -8.38
CA THR A 487 -4.11 12.21 -7.44
C THR A 487 -3.44 12.62 -6.14
N LYS A 488 -3.69 13.84 -5.68
CA LYS A 488 -3.19 14.31 -4.38
C LYS A 488 -3.97 13.63 -3.27
N GLY A 489 -3.25 13.07 -2.29
CA GLY A 489 -3.83 12.44 -1.12
C GLY A 489 -4.14 13.42 0.02
N PRO A 490 -4.73 12.90 1.12
CA PRO A 490 -4.95 13.68 2.34
C PRO A 490 -3.64 14.23 2.89
N VAL A 491 -3.64 15.53 3.20
CA VAL A 491 -2.42 16.23 3.60
C VAL A 491 -2.10 16.09 5.10
N HIS A 492 -3.09 15.70 5.91
CA HIS A 492 -2.96 15.54 7.34
C HIS A 492 -2.94 14.07 7.75
N ARG A 493 -2.35 13.78 8.90
CA ARG A 493 -2.23 12.41 9.40
C ARG A 493 -2.24 12.36 10.92
N ILE A 494 -2.85 11.31 11.48
CA ILE A 494 -2.75 10.92 12.88
C ILE A 494 -2.13 9.53 12.98
N GLY A 495 -1.18 9.34 13.91
CA GLY A 495 -0.52 8.07 14.15
C GLY A 495 -0.56 7.71 15.63
N ALA A 496 -0.72 6.44 15.93
CA ALA A 496 -0.63 5.94 17.30
C ALA A 496 0.21 4.66 17.33
N ALA A 497 1.04 4.52 18.37
CA ALA A 497 1.81 3.32 18.62
C ALA A 497 1.73 2.92 20.10
N GLY A 498 1.99 1.65 20.36
CA GLY A 498 2.04 1.10 21.71
C GLY A 498 3.06 -0.02 21.79
N ARG A 499 3.64 -0.18 22.99
CA ARG A 499 4.54 -1.28 23.33
C ARG A 499 4.32 -1.68 24.78
N ALA A 500 4.36 -2.99 25.04
CA ALA A 500 4.42 -3.55 26.39
C ALA A 500 5.60 -4.51 26.46
N ASP A 501 6.48 -4.34 27.44
CA ASP A 501 7.67 -5.19 27.61
C ASP A 501 8.12 -5.27 29.08
N THR A 502 9.00 -6.24 29.37
CA THR A 502 9.54 -6.49 30.72
C THR A 502 10.52 -5.42 31.21
N GLU A 503 10.99 -4.51 30.33
CA GLU A 503 11.91 -3.44 30.72
C GLU A 503 11.21 -2.13 31.07
N GLU A 504 10.13 -1.76 30.34
CA GLU A 504 9.44 -0.48 30.50
C GLU A 504 7.99 -0.62 31.00
N LEU A 505 7.46 -1.85 31.00
CA LEU A 505 6.07 -2.21 31.24
C LEU A 505 5.17 -1.74 30.08
N VAL A 506 4.91 -0.46 29.94
CA VAL A 506 4.07 0.11 28.88
C VAL A 506 4.67 1.42 28.37
N ALA A 507 4.68 1.57 27.05
CA ALA A 507 4.96 2.83 26.37
C ALA A 507 3.88 3.07 25.31
N ALA A 508 3.49 4.34 25.12
CA ALA A 508 2.54 4.77 24.11
C ALA A 508 3.05 6.01 23.37
N MET A 509 2.68 6.14 22.10
CA MET A 509 3.04 7.30 21.29
C MET A 509 1.86 7.77 20.45
N LEU A 510 1.67 9.07 20.38
CA LEU A 510 0.70 9.75 19.52
C LEU A 510 1.46 10.72 18.61
N ASN A 511 1.08 10.72 17.33
CA ASN A 511 1.58 11.68 16.35
C ASN A 511 0.42 12.38 15.65
N ILE A 512 0.51 13.69 15.48
CA ILE A 512 -0.44 14.50 14.72
C ILE A 512 0.37 15.34 13.72
N GLY A 513 0.17 15.07 12.44
CA GLY A 513 0.86 15.77 11.36
C GLY A 513 -0.11 16.62 10.54
N LEU A 514 0.14 17.94 10.51
CA LEU A 514 -0.61 18.90 9.71
C LEU A 514 0.20 19.27 8.47
N ASN A 515 -0.40 19.15 7.30
CA ASN A 515 0.23 19.35 5.98
C ASN A 515 1.47 18.46 5.74
N VAL A 516 1.67 17.41 6.50
CA VAL A 516 2.88 16.57 6.43
C VAL A 516 3.04 15.85 5.10
N ASN A 517 1.94 15.65 4.39
CA ASN A 517 1.91 15.00 3.07
C ASN A 517 1.84 16.01 1.91
N LYS A 518 1.90 17.33 2.12
CA LYS A 518 2.00 18.29 1.00
C LYS A 518 3.34 18.14 0.28
N LEU A 519 3.35 18.33 -1.03
CA LEU A 519 4.60 18.31 -1.82
C LEU A 519 5.53 19.46 -1.41
N ARG A 520 4.98 20.63 -1.11
CA ARG A 520 5.72 21.86 -0.78
C ARG A 520 5.02 22.70 0.29
N GLY A 521 5.73 23.66 0.84
CA GLY A 521 5.24 24.60 1.83
C GLY A 521 5.42 24.14 3.28
N PRO A 522 4.74 24.81 4.22
CA PRO A 522 4.87 24.55 5.64
C PRO A 522 4.18 23.26 6.05
N ARG A 523 4.86 22.49 6.91
CA ARG A 523 4.38 21.28 7.57
C ARG A 523 4.57 21.42 9.06
N LEU A 524 3.64 20.91 9.87
CA LEU A 524 3.74 20.88 11.32
C LEU A 524 3.51 19.45 11.80
N ASP A 525 4.40 18.94 12.63
CA ASP A 525 4.36 17.56 13.14
C ASP A 525 4.52 17.60 14.66
N PHE A 526 3.49 17.12 15.36
CA PHE A 526 3.51 16.96 16.82
C PHE A 526 3.66 15.47 17.15
N GLU A 527 4.56 15.14 18.08
CA GLU A 527 4.74 13.79 18.60
C GLU A 527 4.78 13.83 20.13
N GLY A 528 3.95 13.02 20.77
CA GLY A 528 3.94 12.81 22.22
C GLY A 528 4.22 11.35 22.54
N ARG A 529 5.17 11.09 23.45
CA ARG A 529 5.50 9.77 23.97
C ARG A 529 5.28 9.70 25.47
N LEU A 530 4.69 8.62 25.93
CA LEU A 530 4.51 8.28 27.34
C LEU A 530 5.26 6.98 27.66
N GLY A 531 5.82 6.90 28.87
CA GLY A 531 6.59 5.74 29.33
C GLY A 531 7.67 6.18 30.32
N SER A 532 8.71 5.36 30.53
CA SER A 532 9.88 5.69 31.35
C SER A 532 10.64 6.93 30.86
N ARG A 533 10.57 7.18 29.57
CA ARG A 533 10.97 8.41 28.90
C ARG A 533 9.73 9.02 28.28
N TRP A 534 9.21 10.12 28.81
CA TRP A 534 8.11 10.84 28.19
C TRP A 534 8.60 12.16 27.59
N TYR A 535 8.02 12.53 26.45
CA TYR A 535 8.32 13.83 25.81
C TYR A 535 7.16 14.30 24.94
N GLY A 536 7.11 15.62 24.77
CA GLY A 536 6.39 16.28 23.69
C GLY A 536 7.37 16.92 22.72
N GLN A 537 7.15 16.75 21.43
CA GLN A 537 7.99 17.27 20.35
C GLN A 537 7.11 17.98 19.33
N LEU A 538 7.53 19.16 18.91
CA LEU A 538 6.91 19.91 17.81
C LEU A 538 7.98 20.20 16.76
N ARG A 539 7.69 19.81 15.52
CA ARG A 539 8.57 20.07 14.37
C ARG A 539 7.82 20.90 13.34
N TYR A 540 8.42 22.02 12.97
CA TYR A 540 8.05 22.80 11.81
C TYR A 540 9.02 22.50 10.69
N THR A 541 8.51 22.18 9.49
CA THR A 541 9.31 21.90 8.28
C THR A 541 8.80 22.78 7.15
N TYR A 542 9.68 23.50 6.50
CA TYR A 542 9.39 24.21 5.26
C TYR A 542 10.06 23.47 4.09
N VAL A 543 9.26 23.04 3.14
CA VAL A 543 9.71 22.32 1.94
C VAL A 543 9.59 23.24 0.74
N ASP A 544 10.74 23.52 0.11
CA ASP A 544 10.85 24.20 -1.18
C ASP A 544 11.31 23.23 -2.24
N PRO A 545 10.75 23.26 -3.46
CA PRO A 545 11.18 22.38 -4.54
C PRO A 545 12.64 22.53 -4.94
N ARG A 546 13.26 23.67 -4.68
CA ARG A 546 14.61 24.03 -5.16
C ARG A 546 15.68 23.96 -4.09
N LEU A 547 15.28 23.90 -2.81
CA LEU A 547 16.19 23.97 -1.66
C LEU A 547 16.04 22.73 -0.78
N PRO A 548 17.04 22.39 0.04
CA PRO A 548 16.87 21.46 1.13
C PRO A 548 15.75 21.91 2.06
N ALA A 549 15.04 20.96 2.65
CA ALA A 549 13.99 21.27 3.60
C ALA A 549 14.58 21.89 4.87
N ILE A 550 14.01 23.02 5.30
CA ILE A 550 14.40 23.71 6.52
C ILE A 550 13.51 23.23 7.66
N ASN A 551 14.11 22.77 8.75
CA ASN A 551 13.41 22.26 9.90
C ASN A 551 13.77 23.05 11.16
N VAL A 552 12.76 23.27 12.02
CA VAL A 552 12.93 23.73 13.39
C VAL A 552 12.14 22.79 14.29
N GLU A 553 12.81 22.16 15.24
CA GLU A 553 12.24 21.15 16.13
C GLU A 553 12.51 21.51 17.58
N GLY A 554 11.43 21.59 18.37
CA GLY A 554 11.51 21.73 19.82
C GLY A 554 11.03 20.44 20.49
N ARG A 555 11.79 19.90 21.47
CA ARG A 555 11.38 18.77 22.28
C ARG A 555 11.58 19.10 23.76
N MET A 556 10.60 18.74 24.58
CA MET A 556 10.69 18.80 26.04
C MET A 556 10.22 17.48 26.63
N GLY A 557 10.92 16.99 27.65
CA GLY A 557 10.58 15.71 28.24
C GLY A 557 11.33 15.42 29.53
N PHE A 558 11.02 14.26 30.10
CA PHE A 558 11.63 13.74 31.30
C PHE A 558 12.01 12.27 31.05
N THR A 559 13.16 11.89 31.56
CA THR A 559 13.66 10.51 31.46
C THR A 559 13.96 10.02 32.87
N ASN A 560 13.47 8.82 33.18
CA ASN A 560 13.87 8.07 34.36
C ASN A 560 14.69 6.87 33.88
N ALA A 561 15.96 6.84 34.18
CA ALA A 561 16.89 5.81 33.75
C ALA A 561 17.54 5.10 34.95
N LYS A 562 17.62 3.77 34.86
CA LYS A 562 18.40 2.92 35.76
C LYS A 562 19.75 2.63 35.12
N ILE A 563 20.81 3.19 35.71
CA ILE A 563 22.17 3.03 35.23
C ILE A 563 22.90 2.14 36.22
N ARG A 564 23.52 1.05 35.76
CA ARG A 564 24.31 0.16 36.58
C ARG A 564 25.80 0.36 36.33
N GLN A 565 26.54 0.69 37.35
CA GLN A 565 27.99 0.83 37.30
C GLN A 565 28.61 -0.14 38.29
N SER A 566 29.36 -1.12 37.80
CA SER A 566 29.96 -2.20 38.58
C SER A 566 28.90 -2.96 39.40
N TYR A 567 28.95 -2.86 40.72
CA TYR A 567 28.00 -3.48 41.65
C TYR A 567 26.87 -2.57 42.09
N TYR A 568 26.84 -1.30 41.66
CA TYR A 568 25.85 -0.33 42.08
C TYR A 568 24.85 0.02 40.97
N ASN A 569 23.59 0.15 41.34
CA ASN A 569 22.57 0.68 40.48
C ASN A 569 22.29 2.14 40.86
N TYR A 570 22.22 3.00 39.84
CA TYR A 570 21.82 4.36 40.03
C TYR A 570 20.47 4.57 39.33
N GLN A 571 19.54 5.22 40.00
CA GLN A 571 18.30 5.70 39.39
C GLN A 571 18.41 7.19 39.23
N THR A 572 18.37 7.70 38.00
CA THR A 572 18.43 9.12 37.71
C THR A 572 17.18 9.58 36.97
N GLY A 573 16.64 10.72 37.42
CA GLY A 573 15.59 11.46 36.75
C GLY A 573 16.12 12.79 36.24
N PHE A 574 15.93 13.08 34.94
CA PHE A 574 16.36 14.33 34.37
C PHE A 574 15.39 14.87 33.34
N ARG A 575 15.21 16.20 33.32
CA ARG A 575 14.49 16.92 32.27
C ARG A 575 15.38 17.14 31.07
N THR A 576 14.81 17.08 29.91
CA THR A 576 15.47 17.45 28.67
C THR A 576 14.68 18.53 27.96
N ALA A 577 15.35 19.56 27.44
CA ALA A 577 14.79 20.51 26.50
C ALA A 577 15.76 20.67 25.34
N THR A 578 15.28 20.47 24.12
CA THR A 578 16.12 20.60 22.91
C THR A 578 15.46 21.51 21.90
N LEU A 579 16.27 22.31 21.22
CA LEU A 579 15.90 23.12 20.07
C LEU A 579 16.88 22.80 18.94
N ASP A 580 16.38 22.32 17.82
CA ASP A 580 17.18 21.87 16.68
C ASP A 580 16.75 22.62 15.40
N ALA A 581 17.68 23.31 14.77
CA ALA A 581 17.48 23.96 13.47
C ALA A 581 18.38 23.30 12.44
N TYR A 582 17.78 22.68 11.40
CA TYR A 582 18.54 21.84 10.49
C TYR A 582 18.01 21.82 9.06
N LEU A 583 18.89 21.49 8.13
CA LEU A 583 18.60 21.16 6.75
C LEU A 583 18.49 19.65 6.56
N SER A 584 17.49 19.21 5.81
CA SER A 584 17.25 17.80 5.49
C SER A 584 16.79 17.64 4.04
N GLY A 585 16.71 16.38 3.57
CA GLY A 585 16.34 16.10 2.19
C GLY A 585 17.42 16.45 1.18
N ILE A 586 18.67 16.57 1.64
CA ILE A 586 19.84 16.67 0.77
C ILE A 586 20.15 15.24 0.33
N LYS A 587 19.60 14.88 -0.83
CA LYS A 587 19.72 13.52 -1.36
C LYS A 587 20.73 13.44 -2.50
N TYR A 588 21.52 12.40 -2.48
CA TYR A 588 22.30 11.95 -3.62
C TYR A 588 22.09 10.44 -3.74
N ASP A 589 21.35 10.01 -4.75
CA ASP A 589 20.91 8.63 -4.93
C ASP A 589 20.12 8.13 -3.68
N THR A 590 20.54 7.04 -3.07
CA THR A 590 19.96 6.45 -1.85
C THR A 590 20.50 7.06 -0.54
N PHE A 591 21.40 8.04 -0.64
CA PHE A 591 22.02 8.70 0.50
C PHE A 591 21.24 9.93 0.95
N ASP A 592 21.04 10.07 2.26
CA ASP A 592 20.38 11.20 2.91
C ASP A 592 21.35 11.93 3.85
N PHE A 593 21.54 13.23 3.63
CA PHE A 593 22.39 14.08 4.45
C PHE A 593 21.51 15.04 5.27
N ARG A 594 21.92 15.24 6.50
CA ARG A 594 21.31 16.19 7.42
C ARG A 594 22.42 16.96 8.13
N THR A 595 22.26 18.27 8.29
CA THR A 595 23.18 19.11 9.07
C THR A 595 22.41 20.22 9.75
N GLY A 596 22.85 20.62 10.94
CA GLY A 596 22.13 21.60 11.72
C GLY A 596 22.87 22.02 12.99
N ILE A 597 22.24 22.96 13.70
CA ILE A 597 22.67 23.46 15.01
C ILE A 597 21.61 23.03 16.03
N LYS A 598 22.06 22.33 17.07
CA LYS A 598 21.19 21.81 18.12
C LYS A 598 21.60 22.39 19.47
N TYR A 599 20.64 23.01 20.17
CA TYR A 599 20.74 23.35 21.57
C TYR A 599 20.11 22.24 22.41
N GLU A 600 20.78 21.81 23.48
CA GLU A 600 20.33 20.79 24.41
C GLU A 600 20.53 21.26 25.85
N HIS A 601 19.49 21.13 26.64
CA HIS A 601 19.54 21.38 28.10
C HIS A 601 19.13 20.12 28.85
N TYR A 602 19.91 19.72 29.81
CA TYR A 602 19.70 18.60 30.71
C TYR A 602 19.70 19.10 32.15
N GLY A 603 18.56 18.96 32.84
CA GLY A 603 18.40 19.32 34.23
C GLY A 603 18.22 18.07 35.09
N VAL A 604 19.18 17.73 35.95
CA VAL A 604 19.08 16.57 36.84
C VAL A 604 18.16 16.90 38.01
N GLU A 605 17.12 16.08 38.22
CA GLU A 605 16.11 16.27 39.27
C GLU A 605 16.27 15.29 40.43
N SER A 606 16.74 14.09 40.14
CA SER A 606 16.94 13.05 41.14
C SER A 606 18.13 12.18 40.76
N TRP A 607 18.88 11.80 41.76
CA TRP A 607 19.97 10.83 41.67
C TRP A 607 20.00 10.02 42.95
N LEU A 608 19.65 8.73 42.83
CA LEU A 608 19.62 7.80 43.94
C LEU A 608 20.72 6.78 43.76
N THR A 609 21.50 6.52 44.81
CA THR A 609 22.45 5.43 44.91
C THR A 609 21.75 4.11 45.28
N ASP A 610 22.43 2.97 45.14
CA ASP A 610 21.90 1.65 45.53
C ASP A 610 21.54 1.56 47.02
N SER A 611 22.16 2.34 47.84
CA SER A 611 21.87 2.46 49.29
C SER A 611 20.62 3.30 49.55
N GLY A 612 19.93 3.78 48.52
CA GLY A 612 18.77 4.65 48.64
C GLY A 612 19.11 6.09 49.06
N ASN A 613 20.38 6.45 49.12
CA ASN A 613 20.81 7.80 49.49
C ASN A 613 20.63 8.75 48.30
N ALA A 614 19.89 9.84 48.52
CA ALA A 614 19.75 10.88 47.50
C ALA A 614 21.05 11.72 47.45
N VAL A 615 21.47 12.05 46.23
CA VAL A 615 22.53 13.05 46.02
C VAL A 615 22.00 14.43 46.43
N PRO A 616 22.73 15.26 47.15
CA PRO A 616 22.30 16.60 47.52
C PRO A 616 21.95 17.47 46.32
N LYS A 617 20.97 18.39 46.47
CA LYS A 617 20.45 19.21 45.36
C LYS A 617 21.53 20.12 44.74
N ASP A 618 22.44 20.65 45.54
CA ASP A 618 23.55 21.46 45.07
C ASP A 618 24.49 20.68 44.15
N GLN A 619 24.78 19.41 44.48
CA GLN A 619 25.57 18.50 43.63
C GLN A 619 24.79 18.13 42.36
N MET A 620 23.45 17.96 42.41
CA MET A 620 22.65 17.71 41.21
C MET A 620 22.65 18.89 40.24
N GLN A 621 22.70 20.13 40.74
CA GLN A 621 22.81 21.33 39.90
C GLN A 621 24.13 21.36 39.13
N LEU A 622 25.25 20.86 39.70
CA LEU A 622 26.54 20.74 39.04
C LEU A 622 26.51 19.71 37.90
N LEU A 623 25.63 18.71 38.00
CA LEU A 623 25.45 17.68 36.95
C LEU A 623 24.54 18.17 35.80
N SER A 624 23.77 19.26 36.02
CA SER A 624 22.95 19.84 34.96
C SER A 624 23.83 20.55 33.93
N LYS A 625 23.60 20.32 32.67
CA LYS A 625 24.45 20.80 31.55
C LYS A 625 23.59 21.34 30.42
N HIS A 626 24.19 22.24 29.65
CA HIS A 626 23.63 22.70 28.38
C HIS A 626 24.70 22.68 27.29
N PHE A 627 24.27 22.38 26.06
CA PHE A 627 25.17 22.25 24.91
C PHE A 627 24.57 22.93 23.70
N THR A 628 25.41 23.61 22.92
CA THR A 628 25.09 24.06 21.57
C THR A 628 26.06 23.40 20.63
N SER A 629 25.58 22.61 19.68
CA SER A 629 26.39 21.76 18.82
C SER A 629 26.08 22.01 17.34
N LEU A 630 27.12 22.06 16.52
CA LEU A 630 27.01 21.78 15.09
C LEU A 630 27.01 20.27 14.91
N TYR A 631 26.16 19.74 14.02
CA TYR A 631 26.20 18.33 13.70
C TYR A 631 26.00 18.05 12.22
N GLY A 632 26.50 16.91 11.77
CA GLY A 632 26.25 16.32 10.46
C GLY A 632 25.87 14.86 10.62
N SER A 633 24.88 14.43 9.85
CA SER A 633 24.41 13.05 9.81
C SER A 633 24.32 12.58 8.36
N PHE A 634 24.84 11.39 8.13
CA PHE A 634 24.76 10.69 6.86
C PHE A 634 24.03 9.38 7.07
N ARG A 635 23.08 9.04 6.19
CA ARG A 635 22.32 7.79 6.22
C ARG A 635 22.21 7.21 4.83
N HIS A 636 22.46 5.88 4.75
CA HIS A 636 22.10 5.06 3.61
C HIS A 636 21.26 3.89 4.13
N TYR A 637 20.00 3.80 3.70
CA TYR A 637 19.07 2.83 4.26
C TYR A 637 18.27 2.15 3.13
N THR A 638 18.62 0.90 2.85
CA THR A 638 17.95 0.07 1.84
C THR A 638 17.30 -1.19 2.44
N LEU A 639 17.35 -1.39 3.77
CA LEU A 639 16.64 -2.52 4.39
C LEU A 639 15.16 -2.49 4.04
N ASP A 640 14.61 -3.65 3.68
CA ASP A 640 13.20 -3.83 3.31
C ASP A 640 12.27 -3.81 4.54
N ASP A 641 12.75 -4.26 5.71
CA ASP A 641 12.03 -4.24 6.98
C ASP A 641 12.94 -3.81 8.13
N LEU A 642 12.35 -3.11 9.14
CA LEU A 642 13.09 -2.64 10.31
C LEU A 642 13.40 -3.78 11.29
N TYR A 643 12.44 -4.69 11.48
CA TYR A 643 12.47 -5.74 12.49
C TYR A 643 12.97 -7.07 11.94
N PHE A 644 12.46 -7.47 10.78
CA PHE A 644 12.78 -8.75 10.14
C PHE A 644 13.29 -8.56 8.71
N PRO A 645 14.37 -7.78 8.53
CA PRO A 645 14.88 -7.53 7.19
C PRO A 645 15.29 -8.83 6.49
N SER A 646 14.96 -8.92 5.21
CA SER A 646 15.34 -10.01 4.32
C SER A 646 16.39 -9.59 3.29
N LYS A 647 16.58 -8.29 3.08
CA LYS A 647 17.60 -7.73 2.17
C LYS A 647 17.94 -6.29 2.52
N GLY A 648 19.07 -5.84 1.98
CA GLY A 648 19.47 -4.44 2.07
C GLY A 648 20.52 -4.18 3.15
N ILE A 649 20.86 -2.92 3.32
CA ILE A 649 21.86 -2.42 4.25
C ILE A 649 21.40 -1.10 4.88
N ASN A 650 21.74 -0.87 6.12
CA ASN A 650 21.69 0.43 6.79
C ASN A 650 23.11 0.85 7.14
N VAL A 651 23.52 2.04 6.75
CA VAL A 651 24.78 2.67 7.17
C VAL A 651 24.45 4.06 7.69
N GLY A 652 24.93 4.36 8.88
CA GLY A 652 24.80 5.64 9.51
C GLY A 652 26.14 6.19 9.99
N VAL A 653 26.37 7.48 9.80
CA VAL A 653 27.52 8.20 10.35
C VAL A 653 27.04 9.53 10.91
N ASP A 654 27.35 9.79 12.18
CA ASP A 654 27.02 11.04 12.86
C ASP A 654 28.26 11.69 13.43
N LEU A 655 28.44 12.98 13.13
CA LEU A 655 29.45 13.85 13.70
C LEU A 655 28.76 14.94 14.52
N LYS A 656 29.21 15.18 15.75
CA LYS A 656 28.69 16.22 16.64
C LYS A 656 29.83 17.00 17.27
N ILE A 657 29.77 18.32 17.13
CA ILE A 657 30.81 19.25 17.58
C ILE A 657 30.13 20.33 18.45
N PRO A 658 30.11 20.15 19.77
CA PRO A 658 29.63 21.20 20.69
C PRO A 658 30.59 22.42 20.68
N PHE A 659 30.02 23.61 20.82
CA PHE A 659 30.82 24.87 20.85
C PHE A 659 31.32 25.21 22.27
N ASN A 660 30.63 24.75 23.29
CA ASN A 660 30.87 25.11 24.67
C ASN A 660 31.61 24.03 25.46
N THR A 661 32.19 23.04 24.79
CA THR A 661 33.05 22.00 25.35
C THR A 661 34.11 21.58 24.32
N ARG A 662 35.23 21.00 24.79
CA ARG A 662 36.27 20.43 23.91
C ARG A 662 35.89 19.07 23.33
N THR A 663 34.88 18.44 23.88
CA THR A 663 34.40 17.11 23.49
C THR A 663 33.84 17.13 22.06
N LYS A 664 34.29 16.21 21.21
CA LYS A 664 33.77 15.94 19.88
C LYS A 664 33.37 14.48 19.79
N MET A 665 32.34 14.18 19.01
CA MET A 665 31.80 12.82 18.94
C MET A 665 31.61 12.41 17.48
N LEU A 666 32.11 11.21 17.18
CA LEU A 666 31.90 10.54 15.91
C LEU A 666 31.28 9.17 16.19
N SER A 667 30.19 8.83 15.51
CA SER A 667 29.60 7.49 15.57
C SER A 667 29.32 6.94 14.19
N MET A 668 29.36 5.62 14.07
CA MET A 668 29.02 4.87 12.87
C MET A 668 28.18 3.65 13.26
N ASP A 669 27.15 3.36 12.47
CA ASP A 669 26.37 2.13 12.57
C ASP A 669 26.20 1.48 11.20
N VAL A 670 26.30 0.15 11.17
CA VAL A 670 26.09 -0.67 9.98
C VAL A 670 25.24 -1.87 10.36
N ARG A 671 24.19 -2.14 9.61
CA ARG A 671 23.38 -3.35 9.72
C ARG A 671 23.07 -3.87 8.32
N THR A 672 23.25 -5.16 8.07
CA THR A 672 22.96 -5.77 6.77
C THR A 672 22.43 -7.19 6.93
N VAL A 673 22.03 -7.81 5.83
CA VAL A 673 21.48 -9.18 5.79
C VAL A 673 22.23 -9.99 4.75
N PHE A 674 22.69 -11.15 5.14
CA PHE A 674 23.24 -12.18 4.23
C PHE A 674 22.34 -13.40 4.27
N ASN A 675 21.59 -13.65 3.19
CA ASN A 675 20.78 -14.85 3.07
C ASN A 675 21.68 -16.03 2.66
N VAL A 676 21.72 -17.05 3.49
CA VAL A 676 22.38 -18.32 3.18
C VAL A 676 21.46 -19.18 2.31
N ASN A 677 20.15 -19.15 2.62
CA ASN A 677 19.08 -19.77 1.84
C ASN A 677 17.73 -19.11 2.20
N ASP A 678 16.61 -19.64 1.69
CA ASP A 678 15.25 -19.03 1.85
C ASP A 678 14.73 -19.01 3.28
N TRP A 679 15.29 -19.82 4.18
CA TRP A 679 14.86 -19.91 5.58
C TRP A 679 15.90 -19.49 6.60
N PHE A 680 17.18 -19.28 6.19
CA PHE A 680 18.28 -18.95 7.11
C PHE A 680 19.09 -17.76 6.63
N SER A 681 19.29 -16.79 7.52
CA SER A 681 20.02 -15.54 7.26
C SER A 681 20.98 -15.21 8.39
N ILE A 682 22.06 -14.52 8.08
CA ILE A 682 23.02 -13.95 9.04
C ILE A 682 22.90 -12.43 8.96
N LEU A 683 22.65 -11.80 10.10
CA LEU A 683 22.48 -10.34 10.21
C LEU A 683 23.54 -9.76 11.13
N PRO A 684 24.67 -9.30 10.59
CA PRO A 684 25.64 -8.54 11.36
C PRO A 684 25.13 -7.11 11.61
N GLU A 685 25.28 -6.66 12.84
CA GLU A 685 25.06 -5.29 13.27
C GLU A 685 26.32 -4.78 13.97
N PHE A 686 26.93 -3.74 13.41
CA PHE A 686 28.12 -3.11 13.95
C PHE A 686 27.82 -1.68 14.36
N TYR A 687 28.28 -1.29 15.52
CA TYR A 687 28.23 0.09 16.00
C TYR A 687 29.57 0.48 16.61
N THR A 688 30.01 1.70 16.33
CA THR A 688 31.17 2.30 17.00
C THR A 688 30.92 3.77 17.30
N ARG A 689 31.44 4.24 18.42
CA ARG A 689 31.43 5.66 18.78
C ARG A 689 32.70 6.03 19.52
N THR A 690 33.31 7.13 19.10
CA THR A 690 34.48 7.71 19.76
C THR A 690 34.15 9.11 20.27
N ILE A 691 34.61 9.39 21.47
CA ILE A 691 34.54 10.69 22.14
C ILE A 691 35.99 11.21 22.21
N ILE A 692 36.23 12.29 21.47
CA ILE A 692 37.53 12.97 21.44
C ILE A 692 37.52 14.02 22.53
N SER A 693 38.57 14.07 23.37
CA SER A 693 38.68 14.99 24.51
C SER A 693 37.49 14.86 25.46
N PRO A 694 37.24 13.67 26.05
CA PRO A 694 36.09 13.48 26.96
C PRO A 694 36.27 14.36 28.22
N GLU A 695 35.15 14.87 28.69
CA GLU A 695 35.08 15.53 30.02
C GLU A 695 34.50 14.52 31.02
N GLU A 696 35.23 14.24 32.09
CA GLU A 696 34.88 13.17 33.07
C GLU A 696 33.51 13.35 33.74
N GLU A 697 33.02 14.56 33.85
CA GLU A 697 31.73 14.87 34.51
C GLU A 697 30.53 14.95 33.54
N ASN A 698 30.69 14.60 32.26
CA ASN A 698 29.63 14.79 31.27
C ASN A 698 28.83 13.52 31.04
N LEU A 699 27.86 13.25 31.90
CA LEU A 699 26.95 12.10 31.82
C LEU A 699 26.19 11.98 30.49
N PHE A 700 25.79 13.12 29.91
CA PHE A 700 24.90 13.11 28.75
C PHE A 700 25.62 12.85 27.41
N TYR A 701 26.95 13.02 27.42
CA TYR A 701 27.80 12.74 26.24
C TYR A 701 28.63 11.48 26.40
N ALA A 702 28.63 10.85 27.57
CA ALA A 702 29.26 9.57 27.80
C ALA A 702 28.68 8.45 26.91
N ASN A 703 29.46 7.41 26.70
CA ASN A 703 28.98 6.19 26.06
C ASN A 703 28.21 5.33 27.04
N TYR A 704 27.12 4.72 26.60
CA TYR A 704 26.33 3.77 27.35
C TYR A 704 26.06 2.52 26.53
N VAL A 705 26.15 1.34 27.17
CA VAL A 705 25.86 0.06 26.56
C VAL A 705 24.79 -0.68 27.36
N GLY A 706 23.92 -1.38 26.66
CA GLY A 706 22.87 -2.21 27.27
C GLY A 706 21.44 -1.77 26.92
N GLY A 707 20.47 -2.56 27.41
CA GLY A 707 19.06 -2.44 27.03
C GLY A 707 18.76 -3.09 25.66
N THR A 708 17.48 -3.34 25.41
CA THR A 708 17.05 -4.04 24.19
C THR A 708 16.99 -3.12 22.96
N PHE A 709 16.77 -1.81 23.16
CA PHE A 709 16.56 -0.83 22.07
C PHE A 709 17.55 0.32 22.15
N ARG A 710 17.96 0.82 20.99
CA ARG A 710 18.84 1.98 20.89
C ARG A 710 18.14 3.25 21.35
N GLY A 711 18.83 4.09 22.13
CA GLY A 711 18.32 5.39 22.54
C GLY A 711 17.07 5.37 23.43
N ARG A 712 16.76 4.26 24.05
CA ARG A 712 15.58 4.09 24.91
C ARG A 712 15.55 5.06 26.10
N TYR A 713 16.66 5.18 26.81
CA TYR A 713 16.82 6.05 27.97
C TYR A 713 17.69 7.26 27.66
N LEU A 714 18.78 7.04 26.94
CA LEU A 714 19.76 8.05 26.57
C LEU A 714 20.05 7.97 25.08
N ASP A 715 20.18 9.11 24.41
CA ASP A 715 20.44 9.17 22.96
C ASP A 715 21.78 8.48 22.58
N THR A 716 22.70 8.38 23.56
CA THR A 716 24.02 7.75 23.40
C THR A 716 24.07 6.27 23.75
N GLN A 717 22.94 5.69 24.14
CA GLN A 717 22.83 4.28 24.51
C GLN A 717 22.81 3.36 23.29
N VAL A 718 23.59 2.29 23.36
CA VAL A 718 23.67 1.24 22.30
C VAL A 718 23.23 -0.10 22.90
N PRO A 719 22.32 -0.82 22.25
CA PRO A 719 21.89 -2.14 22.71
C PRO A 719 23.05 -3.15 22.60
N PHE A 720 23.14 -4.04 23.58
CA PHE A 720 24.09 -5.14 23.59
C PHE A 720 23.41 -6.41 24.06
N VAL A 721 23.67 -7.50 23.34
CA VAL A 721 23.15 -8.82 23.66
C VAL A 721 23.63 -9.27 25.07
N GLY A 722 22.69 -9.63 25.92
CA GLY A 722 22.97 -10.05 27.29
C GLY A 722 22.87 -8.95 28.35
N PHE A 723 22.67 -7.68 27.97
CA PHE A 723 22.49 -6.59 28.90
C PHE A 723 21.06 -6.00 28.81
N ASN A 724 20.28 -6.21 29.86
CA ASN A 724 18.95 -5.59 30.01
C ASN A 724 18.96 -4.25 30.76
N GLN A 725 20.09 -3.83 31.24
CA GLN A 725 20.31 -2.57 31.97
C GLN A 725 21.42 -1.77 31.31
N VAL A 726 21.37 -0.45 31.47
CA VAL A 726 22.31 0.49 30.89
C VAL A 726 23.57 0.59 31.79
N THR A 727 24.74 0.50 31.17
CA THR A 727 26.03 0.60 31.81
C THR A 727 26.89 1.67 31.11
N PRO A 728 27.57 2.57 31.88
CA PRO A 728 28.54 3.49 31.31
C PRO A 728 29.69 2.73 30.65
N ALA A 729 30.25 3.28 29.60
CA ALA A 729 31.39 2.75 28.87
C ALA A 729 32.45 3.86 28.64
N LYS A 730 33.66 3.48 28.26
CA LYS A 730 34.78 4.38 28.03
C LYS A 730 34.58 5.28 26.80
N SER A 731 35.54 6.14 26.52
CA SER A 731 35.46 7.15 25.45
C SER A 731 35.40 6.55 24.03
N PHE A 732 35.92 5.35 23.82
CA PHE A 732 35.74 4.57 22.59
C PHE A 732 34.92 3.32 22.88
N VAL A 733 33.92 3.04 22.06
CA VAL A 733 33.14 1.81 22.11
C VAL A 733 32.98 1.20 20.73
N ALA A 734 33.00 -0.12 20.66
CA ALA A 734 32.58 -0.88 19.48
C ALA A 734 31.75 -2.09 19.92
N VAL A 735 30.65 -2.29 19.21
CA VAL A 735 29.69 -3.39 19.41
C VAL A 735 29.53 -4.12 18.10
N LEU A 736 29.67 -5.43 18.11
CA LEU A 736 29.32 -6.31 17.01
C LEU A 736 28.32 -7.35 17.52
N ASN A 737 27.11 -7.33 16.96
CA ASN A 737 26.10 -8.35 17.17
C ASN A 737 25.95 -9.18 15.89
N LEU A 738 26.03 -10.49 16.01
CA LEU A 738 25.75 -11.45 14.93
C LEU A 738 24.46 -12.18 15.25
N ASP A 739 23.43 -11.99 14.42
CA ASP A 739 22.14 -12.66 14.54
C ASP A 739 22.05 -13.77 13.48
N PHE A 740 22.02 -15.02 13.92
CA PHE A 740 21.81 -16.21 13.11
C PHE A 740 20.32 -16.55 13.15
N ARG A 741 19.60 -16.12 12.12
CA ARG A 741 18.13 -16.15 12.09
C ARG A 741 17.61 -17.23 11.19
N ALA A 742 16.70 -18.06 11.72
CA ALA A 742 15.93 -19.05 10.98
C ALA A 742 14.46 -18.60 10.90
N ARG A 743 13.88 -18.63 9.71
CA ARG A 743 12.43 -18.44 9.49
C ARG A 743 11.75 -19.80 9.56
N LEU A 744 11.09 -20.10 10.68
CA LEU A 744 10.43 -21.40 10.93
C LEU A 744 9.07 -21.51 10.23
N ALA A 745 8.37 -20.37 10.04
CA ALA A 745 7.12 -20.27 9.31
C ALA A 745 6.99 -18.84 8.72
N LYS A 746 5.91 -18.55 8.00
CA LYS A 746 5.71 -17.26 7.29
C LYS A 746 6.07 -16.03 8.12
N ASN A 747 5.62 -15.97 9.39
CA ASN A 747 5.82 -14.83 10.28
C ASN A 747 6.53 -15.21 11.59
N PHE A 748 7.09 -16.43 11.69
CA PHE A 748 7.70 -16.94 12.90
C PHE A 748 9.19 -17.17 12.71
N TYR A 749 9.99 -16.59 13.59
CA TYR A 749 11.45 -16.56 13.52
C TYR A 749 12.06 -17.10 14.80
N SER A 750 13.21 -17.76 14.67
CA SER A 750 14.10 -18.13 15.76
C SER A 750 15.49 -17.58 15.47
N SER A 751 16.12 -16.97 16.45
CA SER A 751 17.46 -16.38 16.32
C SER A 751 18.39 -16.86 17.42
N LEU A 752 19.63 -17.11 17.06
CA LEU A 752 20.75 -17.23 17.98
C LEU A 752 21.67 -16.03 17.75
N MET A 753 21.86 -15.20 18.78
CA MET A 753 22.67 -13.99 18.68
C MET A 753 23.93 -14.11 19.51
N ALA A 754 25.06 -13.65 18.95
CA ALA A 754 26.34 -13.51 19.63
C ALA A 754 26.75 -12.05 19.64
N GLY A 755 27.03 -11.50 20.80
CA GLY A 755 27.45 -10.11 21.01
C GLY A 755 28.93 -10.03 21.44
N TYR A 756 29.64 -9.11 20.80
CA TYR A 756 31.02 -8.73 21.12
C TYR A 756 31.01 -7.23 21.44
N PHE A 757 31.47 -6.87 22.61
CA PHE A 757 31.61 -5.49 23.05
C PHE A 757 33.03 -5.21 23.50
N MET A 758 33.58 -4.09 23.07
CA MET A 758 34.82 -3.57 23.59
C MET A 758 34.71 -2.06 23.85
N ASP A 759 35.44 -1.61 24.87
CA ASP A 759 35.65 -0.21 25.18
C ASP A 759 37.09 0.10 25.57
N ASN A 760 37.54 1.29 25.19
CA ASN A 760 38.90 1.76 25.45
C ASN A 760 38.91 3.26 25.74
N ASP A 761 39.97 3.70 26.42
CA ASP A 761 40.24 5.14 26.59
C ASP A 761 40.96 5.68 25.34
N GLY A 762 40.15 6.05 24.31
CA GLY A 762 40.65 6.44 22.99
C GLY A 762 40.62 5.31 21.96
N LEU A 763 41.01 5.63 20.73
CA LEU A 763 41.03 4.67 19.62
C LEU A 763 42.03 3.52 19.90
N PRO A 764 41.68 2.26 19.56
CA PRO A 764 42.61 1.13 19.74
C PRO A 764 43.82 1.31 18.83
N THR A 765 45.01 1.28 19.44
CA THR A 765 46.30 1.47 18.77
C THR A 765 47.04 0.16 18.52
N SER A 766 46.57 -0.97 19.06
CA SER A 766 47.17 -2.30 18.93
C SER A 766 46.12 -3.40 18.97
N PHE A 767 46.46 -4.60 18.45
CA PHE A 767 45.60 -5.79 18.52
C PHE A 767 45.21 -6.23 19.95
N ARG A 768 46.02 -5.91 20.94
CA ARG A 768 45.68 -6.19 22.34
C ARG A 768 44.49 -5.37 22.85
N HIS A 769 44.27 -4.18 22.28
CA HIS A 769 43.10 -3.34 22.57
C HIS A 769 41.83 -3.79 21.88
N LEU A 770 41.88 -4.83 21.03
CA LEU A 770 40.73 -5.43 20.38
C LEU A 770 40.13 -6.61 21.20
N ALA A 771 40.66 -6.93 22.37
CA ALA A 771 40.06 -7.96 23.22
C ALA A 771 38.66 -7.51 23.69
N PRO A 772 37.69 -8.44 23.77
CA PRO A 772 36.35 -8.09 24.24
C PRO A 772 36.42 -7.65 25.71
N THR A 773 35.69 -6.56 26.03
CA THR A 773 35.38 -6.19 27.42
C THR A 773 34.26 -7.08 27.94
N TYR A 774 33.28 -7.37 27.08
CA TYR A 774 32.15 -8.27 27.39
C TYR A 774 31.75 -9.12 26.18
N LEU A 775 31.30 -10.34 26.49
CA LEU A 775 30.68 -11.27 25.55
C LEU A 775 29.24 -11.55 25.95
N GLY A 776 28.34 -11.67 24.96
CA GLY A 776 26.94 -11.96 25.17
C GLY A 776 26.40 -13.02 24.20
N LEU A 777 25.41 -13.77 24.67
CA LEU A 777 24.69 -14.76 23.89
C LEU A 777 23.19 -14.56 24.12
N CYS A 778 22.36 -14.77 23.10
CA CYS A 778 20.90 -14.68 23.22
C CYS A 778 20.23 -15.67 22.30
N GLY A 779 19.25 -16.39 22.83
CA GLY A 779 18.24 -17.10 22.06
C GLY A 779 16.96 -16.26 22.00
N GLU A 780 16.42 -16.01 20.81
CA GLU A 780 15.15 -15.28 20.59
C GLU A 780 14.16 -16.13 19.83
N LEU A 781 12.90 -16.09 20.24
CA LEU A 781 11.74 -16.46 19.46
C LEU A 781 10.95 -15.19 19.16
N ALA A 782 10.61 -14.99 17.90
CA ALA A 782 9.92 -13.79 17.45
C ALA A 782 8.78 -14.11 16.48
N TYR A 783 7.68 -13.34 16.59
CA TYR A 783 6.55 -13.41 15.70
C TYR A 783 6.23 -12.02 15.15
N ASP A 784 6.17 -11.92 13.83
CA ASP A 784 5.78 -10.70 13.12
C ASP A 784 4.26 -10.57 13.12
N SER A 785 3.75 -9.73 14.02
CA SER A 785 2.32 -9.55 14.25
C SER A 785 1.83 -8.18 13.77
N LEU A 786 0.52 -8.06 13.53
CA LEU A 786 -0.13 -6.79 13.15
C LEU A 786 -0.01 -5.69 14.21
N ILE A 787 0.24 -6.05 15.46
CA ILE A 787 0.41 -5.09 16.57
C ILE A 787 1.89 -4.79 16.87
N GLY A 788 2.77 -5.14 15.94
CA GLY A 788 4.22 -5.05 16.05
C GLY A 788 4.86 -6.38 16.46
N PRO A 789 6.19 -6.47 16.44
CA PRO A 789 6.89 -7.71 16.77
C PRO A 789 6.61 -8.19 18.19
N VAL A 790 6.31 -9.48 18.33
CA VAL A 790 6.26 -10.19 19.61
C VAL A 790 7.58 -10.91 19.77
N ARG A 791 8.31 -10.69 20.86
CA ARG A 791 9.65 -11.24 21.09
C ARG A 791 9.76 -11.85 22.48
N ALA A 792 10.42 -13.00 22.55
CA ALA A 792 10.85 -13.62 23.80
C ALA A 792 12.33 -13.96 23.70
N ARG A 793 13.14 -13.44 24.60
CA ARG A 793 14.59 -13.58 24.63
C ARG A 793 15.04 -14.20 25.94
N LEU A 794 15.93 -15.16 25.85
CA LEU A 794 16.76 -15.61 26.96
C LEU A 794 18.20 -15.27 26.61
N GLN A 795 18.84 -14.44 27.43
CA GLN A 795 20.16 -13.91 27.12
C GLN A 795 21.11 -14.05 28.30
N TRP A 796 22.37 -14.16 27.98
CA TRP A 796 23.47 -14.29 28.94
C TRP A 796 24.63 -13.40 28.52
N SER A 797 25.36 -12.91 29.51
CA SER A 797 26.66 -12.29 29.31
C SER A 797 27.59 -12.62 30.47
N ASP A 798 28.88 -12.58 30.18
CA ASP A 798 29.93 -12.81 31.15
C ASP A 798 29.94 -11.80 32.32
N PHE A 799 29.36 -10.60 32.09
CA PHE A 799 29.28 -9.54 33.10
C PHE A 799 27.97 -9.57 33.90
N ARG A 800 26.85 -9.96 33.31
CA ARG A 800 25.48 -9.85 33.90
C ARG A 800 24.85 -11.19 34.27
N GLY A 801 25.39 -12.29 33.76
CA GLY A 801 24.72 -13.59 33.85
C GLY A 801 23.44 -13.66 33.00
N TRP A 802 22.49 -14.47 33.45
CA TRP A 802 21.24 -14.72 32.74
C TRP A 802 20.20 -13.62 32.97
N SER A 803 19.51 -13.26 31.91
CA SER A 803 18.36 -12.39 31.96
C SER A 803 17.34 -12.77 30.86
N ALA A 804 16.07 -12.39 31.07
CA ALA A 804 15.00 -12.64 30.12
C ALA A 804 14.32 -11.34 29.71
N TYR A 805 13.83 -11.29 28.46
CA TYR A 805 13.02 -10.22 27.93
C TYR A 805 11.83 -10.78 27.20
N VAL A 806 10.67 -10.21 27.46
CA VAL A 806 9.43 -10.47 26.67
C VAL A 806 8.81 -9.13 26.33
N GLY A 807 8.41 -8.97 25.07
CA GLY A 807 7.79 -7.73 24.63
C GLY A 807 6.91 -7.90 23.41
N VAL A 808 5.96 -6.98 23.26
CA VAL A 808 5.07 -6.85 22.11
C VAL A 808 4.91 -5.37 21.74
N GLY A 809 4.95 -5.06 20.47
CA GLY A 809 4.72 -3.71 19.96
C GLY A 809 5.93 -3.14 19.21
N PHE A 810 5.79 -1.89 18.80
CA PHE A 810 6.76 -1.19 17.94
C PHE A 810 7.87 -0.52 18.75
N ASP A 811 9.04 -0.39 18.16
CA ASP A 811 10.18 0.32 18.75
C ASP A 811 10.07 1.82 18.42
N PHE A 812 9.91 2.69 19.46
CA PHE A 812 9.80 4.14 19.32
C PHE A 812 10.35 4.91 20.52
#